data_274205c7dbd168d4457f5cda68487f25
#
_entry.id   274205c7dbd168d4457f5cda68487f25
#
_cell.length_a   1.000
_cell.length_b   1.000
_cell.length_c   1.000
_cell.angle_alpha   90.00
_cell.angle_beta   90.00
_cell.angle_gamma   90.00
#
_symmetry.space_group_name_H-M   'P 1'
#
loop_
_entity.id
_entity.type
_entity.pdbx_description
1 polymer ?
#
loop_
_entity_poly.entity_id
_entity_poly.type
_entity_poly.pdbx_seq_one_letter_code
_entity_poly.pdbx_strand_id
1 'polypeptide(L)'
;MLINIGASMAQYIEGENKIDYYAQELKENTYNLTRMNLVMRGINPANINVRNGDTLEDDWPFFETDENKDETYSLVKVDAVVSNPPYSQKWDPKNKEFDPRFKEFGVAPKAKADYAFLLHELYHLEDDGIMTIILPHGVLFRGGEEETIRKTLIERNHIEAIIGLPANIFFGTGIPTIIMVLKRTRSDSDVLIIDASKKFEKAGKNNKLRARDIREIVDTLKARKSVTKFAKLVTKDDIRKNEYNLNIPRYVDSSDDEEPWDIHSIMFGGIPNMEIESLRKYWDAFPGLREEIFGNISDNYARVIADDIESAVSNFASVSNYIAKYHSSFSGFGEHLKDCLIEDILDVNAQSLKENICIDIFNRTTNIKLIDQYKAFQILSENWETITADLEMIQGEGFDAIFQVDPNMVVKKKKEDEDEVTEVQEGWKGHILPFELVQEEFHHGELFAIQSGEERLVEISNMYTEILESLEEDELEQTITNDDKNAFVGKEVKAYVTEALTDVESPEINALKNYLTLSFKKDKMAFIEENPFVAWSAMVSNKDGTIGKPAVNSRILQLQMEFEFPEESLEAKMKRVMLLMEEESELKKVIKAQKIELEAATIETIKNLNEEDALRLLELKWIEPIVSGLGTLPDDVITALVSEVENLNSKYATTYSDIEVKKESAAGSLIQMIDGLSGSKDDLDGLAEFKKYMGVKNEKE
;
A
#
# COMPACT_ATOMS: atom_id res chain seq x y z
N MET A 1 4.04 17.20 -18.54
CA MET A 1 5.14 17.98 -17.90
C MET A 1 4.82 19.47 -17.86
N LEU A 2 4.45 20.14 -18.94
CA LEU A 2 4.16 21.59 -18.97
C LEU A 2 3.10 22.02 -17.93
N ILE A 3 2.00 21.29 -17.80
CA ILE A 3 0.94 21.58 -16.82
C ILE A 3 1.50 21.61 -15.38
N ASN A 4 2.31 20.60 -15.02
CA ASN A 4 2.85 20.47 -13.67
C ASN A 4 3.91 21.53 -13.37
N ILE A 5 4.74 21.91 -14.36
CA ILE A 5 5.71 23.00 -14.15
C ILE A 5 5.00 24.33 -13.94
N GLY A 6 3.92 24.61 -14.70
CA GLY A 6 3.11 25.80 -14.52
C GLY A 6 2.52 25.89 -13.12
N ALA A 7 1.92 24.82 -12.63
CA ALA A 7 1.39 24.74 -11.27
C ALA A 7 2.49 24.94 -10.20
N SER A 8 3.68 24.34 -10.39
CA SER A 8 4.81 24.49 -9.47
C SER A 8 5.42 25.91 -9.51
N MET A 9 5.40 26.58 -10.65
CA MET A 9 5.93 27.93 -10.81
C MET A 9 4.97 29.02 -10.33
N ALA A 10 3.66 28.77 -10.34
CA ALA A 10 2.63 29.73 -9.94
C ALA A 10 2.86 30.30 -8.53
N GLN A 11 3.44 29.52 -7.62
CA GLN A 11 3.78 29.97 -6.26
C GLN A 11 4.90 31.02 -6.19
N TYR A 12 5.73 31.16 -7.25
CA TYR A 12 6.86 32.09 -7.31
C TYR A 12 6.59 33.27 -8.19
N ILE A 13 5.47 33.30 -8.90
CA ILE A 13 5.14 34.34 -9.90
C ILE A 13 3.84 35.03 -9.48
N GLU A 14 3.92 36.33 -9.15
CA GLU A 14 2.75 37.12 -8.80
C GLU A 14 1.90 37.43 -10.04
N GLY A 15 0.62 37.09 -10.02
CA GLY A 15 -0.40 37.37 -11.02
C GLY A 15 -0.73 36.22 -11.97
N GLU A 16 -1.92 36.28 -12.52
CA GLU A 16 -2.44 35.26 -13.44
C GLU A 16 -1.79 35.34 -14.83
N ASN A 17 -1.66 34.21 -15.52
CA ASN A 17 -1.24 34.07 -16.93
C ASN A 17 0.12 34.69 -17.28
N LYS A 18 1.11 34.63 -16.39
CA LYS A 18 2.45 35.19 -16.64
C LYS A 18 3.46 34.16 -17.18
N ILE A 19 3.05 32.92 -17.41
CA ILE A 19 3.93 31.88 -17.94
C ILE A 19 3.60 31.64 -19.40
N ASP A 20 4.59 31.77 -20.27
CA ASP A 20 4.51 31.40 -21.67
C ASP A 20 5.00 29.95 -21.85
N TYR A 21 4.20 29.11 -22.47
CA TYR A 21 4.48 27.70 -22.67
C TYR A 21 4.91 27.45 -24.11
N TYR A 22 6.06 26.85 -24.28
CA TYR A 22 6.60 26.45 -25.58
C TYR A 22 6.71 24.93 -25.65
N ALA A 23 6.22 24.31 -26.71
CA ALA A 23 6.35 22.89 -26.96
C ALA A 23 6.38 22.58 -28.47
N GLN A 24 7.11 21.55 -28.86
CA GLN A 24 7.11 21.00 -30.21
C GLN A 24 6.82 19.52 -30.17
N GLU A 25 5.94 19.04 -31.04
CA GLU A 25 5.52 17.64 -31.07
C GLU A 25 5.43 17.17 -32.53
N LEU A 26 6.08 16.04 -32.80
CA LEU A 26 6.12 15.46 -34.14
C LEU A 26 4.76 14.91 -34.59
N LYS A 27 4.02 14.26 -33.69
CA LYS A 27 2.74 13.63 -33.99
C LYS A 27 1.58 14.61 -33.86
N GLU A 28 0.83 14.81 -34.93
CA GLU A 28 -0.31 15.74 -34.99
C GLU A 28 -1.36 15.47 -33.90
N ASN A 29 -1.69 14.19 -33.63
CA ASN A 29 -2.65 13.84 -32.59
C ASN A 29 -2.16 14.26 -31.19
N THR A 30 -0.88 14.03 -30.86
CA THR A 30 -0.28 14.43 -29.58
C THR A 30 -0.17 15.95 -29.48
N TYR A 31 0.15 16.62 -30.58
CA TYR A 31 0.14 18.08 -30.66
C TYR A 31 -1.25 18.66 -30.32
N ASN A 32 -2.32 18.14 -30.92
CA ASN A 32 -3.68 18.58 -30.66
C ASN A 32 -4.09 18.30 -29.20
N LEU A 33 -3.79 17.11 -28.67
CA LEU A 33 -4.05 16.76 -27.27
C LEU A 33 -3.30 17.67 -26.29
N THR A 34 -2.05 18.01 -26.60
CA THR A 34 -1.27 18.95 -25.76
C THR A 34 -1.95 20.31 -25.66
N ARG A 35 -2.38 20.88 -26.80
CA ARG A 35 -3.10 22.17 -26.82
C ARG A 35 -4.42 22.10 -26.05
N MET A 36 -5.21 21.04 -26.28
CA MET A 36 -6.48 20.83 -25.57
C MET A 36 -6.26 20.76 -24.05
N ASN A 37 -5.29 19.95 -23.61
CA ASN A 37 -5.01 19.78 -22.18
C ASN A 37 -4.58 21.10 -21.51
N LEU A 38 -3.78 21.93 -22.18
CA LEU A 38 -3.35 23.22 -21.65
C LEU A 38 -4.56 24.18 -21.52
N VAL A 39 -5.43 24.24 -22.54
CA VAL A 39 -6.65 25.06 -22.49
C VAL A 39 -7.61 24.56 -21.41
N MET A 40 -7.85 23.25 -21.30
CA MET A 40 -8.73 22.68 -20.28
C MET A 40 -8.24 22.92 -18.85
N ARG A 41 -6.96 23.20 -18.67
CA ARG A 41 -6.36 23.58 -17.38
C ARG A 41 -6.39 25.09 -17.12
N GLY A 42 -7.13 25.83 -17.91
CA GLY A 42 -7.32 27.28 -17.74
C GLY A 42 -6.14 28.13 -18.20
N ILE A 43 -5.16 27.57 -18.93
CA ILE A 43 -4.05 28.36 -19.46
C ILE A 43 -4.57 29.23 -20.62
N ASN A 44 -4.26 30.52 -20.57
CA ASN A 44 -4.68 31.46 -21.62
C ASN A 44 -4.11 31.01 -22.99
N PRO A 45 -4.93 30.85 -24.03
CA PRO A 45 -4.48 30.45 -25.35
C PRO A 45 -3.37 31.35 -25.93
N ALA A 46 -3.29 32.63 -25.55
CA ALA A 46 -2.22 33.54 -25.96
C ALA A 46 -0.83 33.15 -25.42
N ASN A 47 -0.80 32.38 -24.31
CA ASN A 47 0.44 31.91 -23.69
C ASN A 47 0.81 30.49 -24.16
N ILE A 48 0.03 29.89 -25.08
CA ILE A 48 0.24 28.50 -25.53
C ILE A 48 0.92 28.51 -26.90
N ASN A 49 2.23 28.35 -26.92
CA ASN A 49 3.07 28.31 -28.13
C ASN A 49 3.45 26.84 -28.42
N VAL A 50 2.60 26.10 -29.09
CA VAL A 50 2.84 24.69 -29.45
C VAL A 50 2.91 24.55 -30.96
N ARG A 51 3.93 23.88 -31.49
CA ARG A 51 4.16 23.62 -32.91
C ARG A 51 4.16 22.17 -33.23
N ASN A 52 3.61 21.79 -34.40
CA ASN A 52 3.76 20.45 -34.95
C ASN A 52 4.96 20.42 -35.90
N GLY A 53 5.96 19.61 -35.62
CA GLY A 53 7.18 19.48 -36.44
C GLY A 53 8.24 18.62 -35.76
N ASP A 54 9.28 18.26 -36.54
CA ASP A 54 10.42 17.50 -36.03
C ASP A 54 11.42 18.45 -35.35
N THR A 55 11.59 18.31 -34.06
CA THR A 55 12.48 19.14 -33.23
C THR A 55 13.94 19.16 -33.72
N LEU A 56 14.43 18.05 -34.29
CA LEU A 56 15.81 17.94 -34.73
C LEU A 56 16.03 18.44 -36.17
N GLU A 57 14.98 18.48 -36.98
CA GLU A 57 15.03 18.97 -38.36
C GLU A 57 14.60 20.44 -38.46
N ASP A 58 13.50 20.79 -37.78
CA ASP A 58 12.95 22.15 -37.78
C ASP A 58 13.36 22.88 -36.52
N ASP A 59 14.41 23.69 -36.59
CA ASP A 59 14.83 24.53 -35.45
C ASP A 59 13.75 25.55 -35.11
N TRP A 60 13.13 25.37 -33.98
CA TRP A 60 12.09 26.23 -33.40
C TRP A 60 12.34 26.32 -31.89
N PRO A 61 12.01 27.40 -31.22
CA PRO A 61 11.10 28.48 -31.63
C PRO A 61 11.81 29.69 -32.27
N PHE A 62 11.19 30.23 -33.31
CA PHE A 62 11.47 31.56 -33.84
C PHE A 62 10.14 32.23 -34.17
N PHE A 63 10.14 33.56 -34.14
CA PHE A 63 8.92 34.29 -34.46
C PHE A 63 8.74 34.34 -35.98
N GLU A 64 7.73 33.67 -36.51
CA GLU A 64 7.27 33.84 -37.87
C GLU A 64 6.42 35.11 -37.94
N THR A 65 7.01 36.17 -38.36
CA THR A 65 6.26 37.26 -38.99
C THR A 65 6.59 37.23 -40.47
N ASP A 66 5.72 36.59 -41.26
CA ASP A 66 5.59 36.61 -42.70
C ASP A 66 6.82 36.71 -43.62
N GLU A 67 6.85 35.79 -44.58
CA GLU A 67 7.51 35.82 -45.91
C GLU A 67 9.05 35.84 -46.01
N ASN A 68 9.79 36.31 -45.00
CA ASN A 68 11.26 36.32 -45.00
C ASN A 68 11.84 35.68 -43.73
N LYS A 69 12.01 34.35 -43.74
CA LYS A 69 12.60 33.60 -42.63
C LYS A 69 14.00 34.08 -42.22
N ASP A 70 14.77 34.60 -43.12
CA ASP A 70 16.17 35.00 -42.87
C ASP A 70 16.29 36.39 -42.20
N GLU A 71 15.27 37.26 -42.30
CA GLU A 71 15.29 38.57 -41.69
C GLU A 71 14.53 38.67 -40.36
N THR A 72 13.70 37.66 -40.05
CA THR A 72 12.83 37.65 -38.85
C THR A 72 13.19 36.59 -37.87
N TYR A 73 14.31 35.88 -38.05
CA TYR A 73 14.78 34.87 -37.12
C TYR A 73 15.17 35.48 -35.78
N SER A 74 14.29 35.37 -34.80
CA SER A 74 14.57 35.72 -33.40
C SER A 74 14.58 34.44 -32.59
N LEU A 75 15.75 34.05 -32.08
CA LEU A 75 15.90 32.89 -31.23
C LEU A 75 15.08 33.07 -29.94
N VAL A 76 14.11 32.21 -29.69
CA VAL A 76 13.40 32.20 -28.44
C VAL A 76 14.27 31.53 -27.39
N LYS A 77 14.45 32.19 -26.27
CA LYS A 77 15.08 31.69 -25.07
C LYS A 77 14.02 31.46 -24.01
N VAL A 78 14.21 30.45 -23.19
CA VAL A 78 13.29 30.07 -22.11
C VAL A 78 14.05 29.94 -20.79
N ASP A 79 13.40 30.32 -19.70
CA ASP A 79 13.98 30.27 -18.34
C ASP A 79 14.09 28.86 -17.81
N ALA A 80 13.16 27.95 -18.20
CA ALA A 80 13.12 26.59 -17.75
C ALA A 80 12.77 25.59 -18.86
N VAL A 81 13.49 24.47 -18.89
CA VAL A 81 13.23 23.34 -19.79
C VAL A 81 12.96 22.07 -18.98
N VAL A 82 11.87 21.38 -19.32
CA VAL A 82 11.57 20.02 -18.82
C VAL A 82 11.29 19.09 -19.99
N SER A 83 12.06 18.01 -20.10
CA SER A 83 11.99 17.15 -21.27
C SER A 83 12.10 15.66 -20.92
N ASN A 84 11.36 14.84 -21.66
CA ASN A 84 11.50 13.40 -21.69
C ASN A 84 11.41 12.95 -23.16
N PRO A 85 12.51 13.11 -23.92
CA PRO A 85 12.55 12.77 -25.35
C PRO A 85 12.45 11.27 -25.57
N PRO A 86 12.14 10.83 -26.80
CA PRO A 86 12.13 9.40 -27.13
C PRO A 86 13.54 8.80 -27.04
N TYR A 87 13.70 7.74 -26.23
CA TYR A 87 15.01 7.16 -25.94
C TYR A 87 15.63 6.45 -27.14
N SER A 88 16.91 6.75 -27.38
CA SER A 88 17.71 6.12 -28.46
C SER A 88 17.04 6.16 -29.83
N GLN A 89 16.33 7.23 -30.15
CA GLN A 89 15.72 7.44 -31.46
C GLN A 89 16.79 7.60 -32.52
N LYS A 90 16.57 7.01 -33.70
CA LYS A 90 17.40 7.26 -34.90
C LYS A 90 17.05 8.63 -35.47
N TRP A 91 18.07 9.34 -35.94
CA TRP A 91 17.93 10.65 -36.59
C TRP A 91 18.94 10.83 -37.72
N ASP A 92 18.87 11.93 -38.50
CA ASP A 92 19.84 12.22 -39.56
C ASP A 92 20.82 13.33 -39.11
N PRO A 93 22.07 12.99 -38.78
CA PRO A 93 23.10 13.98 -38.38
C PRO A 93 23.77 14.67 -39.57
N LYS A 94 23.38 14.37 -40.82
CA LYS A 94 24.02 14.89 -42.01
C LYS A 94 23.90 16.42 -42.10
N ASN A 95 25.03 17.08 -42.34
CA ASN A 95 25.17 18.54 -42.41
C ASN A 95 24.82 19.29 -41.09
N LYS A 96 24.74 18.59 -39.96
CA LYS A 96 24.44 19.20 -38.64
C LYS A 96 25.71 19.74 -37.96
N GLU A 97 26.90 19.53 -38.50
CA GLU A 97 28.19 20.04 -37.97
C GLU A 97 28.24 21.56 -37.93
N PHE A 98 27.51 22.22 -38.83
CA PHE A 98 27.42 23.69 -38.90
C PHE A 98 26.20 24.29 -38.20
N ASP A 99 25.29 23.42 -37.73
CA ASP A 99 24.11 23.84 -36.99
C ASP A 99 24.55 24.49 -35.66
N PRO A 100 24.10 25.70 -35.33
CA PRO A 100 24.51 26.42 -34.12
C PRO A 100 24.23 25.62 -32.81
N ARG A 101 23.26 24.73 -32.83
CA ARG A 101 22.94 23.85 -31.68
C ARG A 101 24.06 22.85 -31.38
N PHE A 102 24.76 22.34 -32.39
CA PHE A 102 25.68 21.21 -32.29
C PHE A 102 27.16 21.57 -32.50
N LYS A 103 27.43 22.61 -33.29
CA LYS A 103 28.81 22.97 -33.76
C LYS A 103 29.86 23.06 -32.63
N GLU A 104 29.44 23.46 -31.44
CA GLU A 104 30.36 23.68 -30.31
C GLU A 104 30.59 22.44 -29.45
N PHE A 105 29.69 21.45 -29.50
CA PHE A 105 29.70 20.28 -28.64
C PHE A 105 30.03 18.99 -29.43
N GLY A 106 29.73 18.97 -30.72
CA GLY A 106 29.76 17.78 -31.58
C GLY A 106 28.35 17.29 -31.90
N VAL A 107 28.26 16.45 -32.91
CA VAL A 107 26.99 15.88 -33.40
C VAL A 107 26.77 14.52 -32.80
N ALA A 108 25.58 14.26 -32.32
CA ALA A 108 25.21 12.97 -31.75
C ALA A 108 25.20 11.83 -32.80
N PRO A 109 25.43 10.56 -32.40
CA PRO A 109 25.48 9.45 -33.35
C PRO A 109 24.11 9.23 -34.03
N LYS A 110 24.13 8.86 -35.30
CA LYS A 110 22.92 8.58 -36.11
C LYS A 110 21.94 7.59 -35.45
N ALA A 111 22.46 6.63 -34.71
CA ALA A 111 21.65 5.60 -34.07
C ALA A 111 20.93 6.06 -32.79
N LYS A 112 21.33 7.21 -32.22
CA LYS A 112 20.87 7.66 -30.89
C LYS A 112 20.87 9.18 -30.80
N ALA A 113 19.69 9.78 -30.86
CA ALA A 113 19.50 11.23 -30.79
C ALA A 113 19.50 11.78 -29.35
N ASP A 114 19.78 10.95 -28.33
CA ASP A 114 19.69 11.32 -26.91
C ASP A 114 20.37 12.69 -26.63
N TYR A 115 21.62 12.83 -27.05
CA TYR A 115 22.36 14.11 -26.93
C TYR A 115 21.95 15.18 -27.93
N ALA A 116 21.35 14.82 -29.06
CA ALA A 116 20.85 15.85 -30.00
C ALA A 116 19.69 16.62 -29.40
N PHE A 117 18.76 15.95 -28.73
CA PHE A 117 17.69 16.60 -27.97
C PHE A 117 18.25 17.46 -26.82
N LEU A 118 19.19 16.92 -26.04
CA LEU A 118 19.83 17.70 -24.97
C LEU A 118 20.47 18.99 -25.48
N LEU A 119 21.22 18.92 -26.59
CA LEU A 119 21.90 20.09 -27.12
C LEU A 119 20.93 21.10 -27.75
N HIS A 120 19.84 20.64 -28.40
CA HIS A 120 18.77 21.50 -28.87
C HIS A 120 18.14 22.29 -27.72
N GLU A 121 17.78 21.63 -26.65
CA GLU A 121 17.16 22.23 -25.48
C GLU A 121 18.11 23.20 -24.75
N LEU A 122 19.39 22.81 -24.59
CA LEU A 122 20.42 23.68 -24.00
C LEU A 122 20.67 24.95 -24.85
N TYR A 123 20.52 24.86 -26.18
CA TYR A 123 20.65 25.98 -27.06
C TYR A 123 19.56 27.07 -26.83
N HIS A 124 18.35 26.64 -26.53
CA HIS A 124 17.21 27.51 -26.24
C HIS A 124 17.11 27.97 -24.78
N LEU A 125 18.01 27.48 -23.89
CA LEU A 125 18.00 27.88 -22.49
C LEU A 125 18.58 29.30 -22.31
N GLU A 126 17.99 30.15 -21.47
CA GLU A 126 18.57 31.39 -21.03
C GLU A 126 19.87 31.19 -20.23
N ASP A 127 20.67 32.22 -20.08
CA ASP A 127 22.00 32.11 -19.44
C ASP A 127 21.90 31.72 -17.94
N ASP A 128 20.87 32.19 -17.26
CA ASP A 128 20.54 31.84 -15.85
C ASP A 128 19.46 30.77 -15.73
N GLY A 129 18.99 30.24 -16.86
CA GLY A 129 17.96 29.22 -16.94
C GLY A 129 18.38 27.86 -16.41
N ILE A 130 17.40 27.02 -16.09
CA ILE A 130 17.57 25.64 -15.65
C ILE A 130 16.89 24.65 -16.58
N MET A 131 17.57 23.55 -16.88
CA MET A 131 17.06 22.48 -17.72
C MET A 131 17.12 21.15 -17.01
N THR A 132 16.04 20.36 -17.14
CA THR A 132 15.99 18.97 -16.69
C THR A 132 15.54 18.06 -17.84
N ILE A 133 16.35 17.06 -18.15
CA ILE A 133 16.08 16.10 -19.20
C ILE A 133 16.21 14.66 -18.68
N ILE A 134 15.25 13.82 -19.06
CA ILE A 134 15.25 12.39 -18.72
C ILE A 134 15.90 11.62 -19.88
N LEU A 135 16.95 10.86 -19.57
CA LEU A 135 17.73 10.11 -20.55
C LEU A 135 17.98 8.67 -20.11
N PRO A 136 18.26 7.75 -21.05
CA PRO A 136 18.71 6.40 -20.71
C PRO A 136 20.06 6.45 -20.00
N HIS A 137 20.25 5.63 -18.98
CA HIS A 137 21.48 5.57 -18.16
C HIS A 137 22.78 5.46 -18.99
N GLY A 138 22.70 4.79 -20.17
CA GLY A 138 23.85 4.61 -21.06
C GLY A 138 24.54 5.89 -21.54
N VAL A 139 23.86 7.03 -21.58
CA VAL A 139 24.46 8.33 -21.97
C VAL A 139 25.62 8.73 -21.07
N LEU A 140 25.68 8.23 -19.85
CA LEU A 140 26.70 8.55 -18.85
C LEU A 140 28.08 7.95 -19.18
N PHE A 141 28.14 6.87 -19.98
CA PHE A 141 29.41 6.12 -20.16
C PHE A 141 29.67 5.60 -21.58
N ARG A 142 28.74 5.75 -22.53
CA ARG A 142 29.01 5.35 -23.92
C ARG A 142 30.14 6.21 -24.50
N GLY A 143 30.99 5.58 -25.31
CA GLY A 143 32.13 6.22 -26.00
C GLY A 143 31.75 6.92 -27.30
N GLY A 144 32.76 7.31 -28.10
CA GLY A 144 32.60 7.92 -29.41
C GLY A 144 32.06 9.35 -29.35
N GLU A 145 31.09 9.66 -30.22
CA GLU A 145 30.49 10.99 -30.33
C GLU A 145 29.82 11.42 -29.01
N GLU A 146 29.13 10.49 -28.31
CA GLU A 146 28.51 10.78 -27.01
C GLU A 146 29.56 11.14 -25.95
N GLU A 147 30.73 10.52 -25.94
CA GLU A 147 31.82 10.87 -25.04
C GLU A 147 32.35 12.28 -25.31
N THR A 148 32.52 12.64 -26.59
CA THR A 148 33.00 13.97 -26.99
C THR A 148 32.04 15.06 -26.52
N ILE A 149 30.72 14.85 -26.71
CA ILE A 149 29.70 15.81 -26.25
C ILE A 149 29.73 15.91 -24.72
N ARG A 150 29.72 14.77 -24.02
CA ARG A 150 29.75 14.69 -22.57
C ARG A 150 30.97 15.41 -21.99
N LYS A 151 32.17 15.18 -22.56
CA LYS A 151 33.39 15.87 -22.19
C LYS A 151 33.25 17.38 -22.33
N THR A 152 32.72 17.86 -23.45
CA THR A 152 32.53 19.29 -23.72
C THR A 152 31.54 19.91 -22.73
N LEU A 153 30.43 19.23 -22.44
CA LEU A 153 29.46 19.69 -21.43
C LEU A 153 30.09 19.85 -20.03
N ILE A 154 30.94 18.91 -19.62
CA ILE A 154 31.63 18.95 -18.32
C ILE A 154 32.66 20.06 -18.32
N GLU A 155 33.52 20.18 -19.37
CA GLU A 155 34.53 21.20 -19.44
C GLU A 155 33.96 22.61 -19.44
N ARG A 156 32.79 22.81 -20.03
CA ARG A 156 32.06 24.10 -20.03
C ARG A 156 31.18 24.32 -18.80
N ASN A 157 31.18 23.40 -17.83
CA ASN A 157 30.40 23.48 -16.58
C ASN A 157 28.88 23.48 -16.77
N HIS A 158 28.34 22.84 -17.79
CA HIS A 158 26.88 22.85 -18.00
C HIS A 158 26.13 21.84 -17.14
N ILE A 159 26.77 20.71 -16.72
CA ILE A 159 26.09 19.67 -15.93
C ILE A 159 26.11 20.07 -14.44
N GLU A 160 24.94 20.35 -13.90
CA GLU A 160 24.70 20.70 -12.49
C GLU A 160 24.60 19.46 -11.61
N ALA A 161 23.75 18.50 -12.04
CA ALA A 161 23.54 17.27 -11.30
C ALA A 161 23.10 16.11 -12.22
N ILE A 162 23.32 14.89 -11.74
CA ILE A 162 22.85 13.65 -12.33
C ILE A 162 22.10 12.87 -11.26
N ILE A 163 20.86 12.47 -11.54
CA ILE A 163 20.00 11.75 -10.62
C ILE A 163 19.64 10.42 -11.25
N GLY A 164 20.10 9.32 -10.67
CA GLY A 164 19.72 7.95 -11.09
C GLY A 164 18.34 7.60 -10.58
N LEU A 165 17.45 7.19 -11.48
CA LEU A 165 16.09 6.80 -11.17
C LEU A 165 15.95 5.28 -11.06
N PRO A 166 14.93 4.76 -10.34
CA PRO A 166 14.61 3.34 -10.31
C PRO A 166 14.32 2.79 -11.71
N ALA A 167 14.64 1.53 -11.94
CA ALA A 167 14.16 0.81 -13.11
C ALA A 167 12.63 0.68 -13.09
N ASN A 168 12.00 0.42 -14.22
CA ASN A 168 10.54 0.27 -14.35
C ASN A 168 9.71 1.46 -13.84
N ILE A 169 10.26 2.67 -13.86
CA ILE A 169 9.53 3.88 -13.42
C ILE A 169 8.63 4.45 -14.54
N PHE A 170 8.94 4.18 -15.79
CA PHE A 170 8.16 4.65 -16.95
C PHE A 170 7.41 3.51 -17.63
N PHE A 171 6.20 3.81 -18.09
CA PHE A 171 5.39 2.86 -18.86
C PHE A 171 6.11 2.46 -20.16
N GLY A 172 6.07 1.18 -20.47
CA GLY A 172 6.61 0.63 -21.73
C GLY A 172 8.13 0.40 -21.75
N THR A 173 8.87 0.71 -20.68
CA THR A 173 10.30 0.42 -20.61
C THR A 173 10.73 0.01 -19.19
N GLY A 174 11.53 -1.07 -19.12
CA GLY A 174 12.13 -1.54 -17.87
C GLY A 174 13.55 -1.02 -17.62
N ILE A 175 14.10 -0.21 -18.54
CA ILE A 175 15.49 0.26 -18.41
C ILE A 175 15.62 1.33 -17.31
N PRO A 176 16.75 1.35 -16.59
CA PRO A 176 17.06 2.45 -15.68
C PRO A 176 17.31 3.73 -16.47
N THR A 177 16.79 4.83 -15.96
CA THR A 177 16.91 6.16 -16.54
C THR A 177 17.55 7.12 -15.55
N ILE A 178 17.94 8.28 -16.04
CA ILE A 178 18.50 9.36 -15.24
C ILE A 178 17.75 10.67 -15.52
N ILE A 179 17.76 11.58 -14.55
CA ILE A 179 17.52 13.00 -14.80
C ILE A 179 18.89 13.70 -14.86
N MET A 180 19.16 14.43 -15.93
CA MET A 180 20.32 15.30 -15.99
C MET A 180 19.84 16.75 -15.84
N VAL A 181 20.41 17.44 -14.85
CA VAL A 181 20.14 18.85 -14.58
C VAL A 181 21.26 19.69 -15.17
N LEU A 182 20.91 20.63 -16.04
CA LEU A 182 21.87 21.48 -16.73
C LEU A 182 21.56 22.96 -16.49
N LYS A 183 22.61 23.76 -16.52
CA LYS A 183 22.58 25.24 -16.53
C LYS A 183 23.60 25.76 -17.53
N ARG A 184 23.33 26.90 -18.15
CA ARG A 184 24.29 27.53 -19.04
C ARG A 184 25.43 28.19 -18.28
N THR A 185 25.09 28.91 -17.22
CA THR A 185 26.07 29.60 -16.36
C THR A 185 26.03 29.03 -14.96
N ARG A 186 27.20 28.69 -14.43
CA ARG A 186 27.37 28.17 -13.08
C ARG A 186 28.56 28.81 -12.39
N SER A 187 28.44 29.05 -11.10
CA SER A 187 29.50 29.63 -10.26
C SER A 187 30.56 28.61 -9.83
N ASP A 188 30.21 27.32 -9.77
CA ASP A 188 31.10 26.22 -9.42
C ASP A 188 31.21 25.18 -10.55
N SER A 189 32.15 24.25 -10.43
CA SER A 189 32.43 23.25 -11.45
C SER A 189 32.11 21.82 -11.02
N ASP A 190 31.72 21.61 -9.76
CA ASP A 190 31.47 20.30 -9.21
C ASP A 190 30.10 19.79 -9.66
N VAL A 191 29.99 18.48 -9.90
CA VAL A 191 28.77 17.83 -10.33
C VAL A 191 28.20 17.03 -9.16
N LEU A 192 26.92 17.26 -8.83
CA LEU A 192 26.25 16.46 -7.82
C LEU A 192 25.70 15.18 -8.48
N ILE A 193 26.10 14.02 -7.97
CA ILE A 193 25.62 12.72 -8.41
C ILE A 193 24.75 12.12 -7.32
N ILE A 194 23.48 11.84 -7.63
CA ILE A 194 22.49 11.28 -6.70
C ILE A 194 22.08 9.90 -7.23
N ASP A 195 22.12 8.89 -6.37
CA ASP A 195 21.58 7.56 -6.68
C ASP A 195 20.26 7.32 -5.95
N ALA A 196 19.15 7.56 -6.66
CA ALA A 196 17.81 7.28 -6.17
C ALA A 196 17.25 5.93 -6.68
N SER A 197 18.10 5.04 -7.22
CA SER A 197 17.67 3.77 -7.84
C SER A 197 16.93 2.84 -6.87
N LYS A 198 17.16 2.96 -5.56
CA LYS A 198 16.49 2.20 -4.50
C LYS A 198 15.31 2.94 -3.84
N LYS A 199 15.02 4.18 -4.24
CA LYS A 199 13.96 5.03 -3.67
C LYS A 199 12.67 4.87 -4.45
N PHE A 200 11.84 3.88 -4.11
CA PHE A 200 10.55 3.65 -4.76
C PHE A 200 9.64 2.77 -3.91
N GLU A 201 8.38 2.75 -4.29
CA GLU A 201 7.41 1.72 -3.92
C GLU A 201 6.96 0.95 -5.18
N LYS A 202 6.49 -0.28 -5.01
CA LYS A 202 5.93 -1.06 -6.11
C LYS A 202 4.48 -0.69 -6.34
N ALA A 203 4.14 -0.28 -7.56
CA ALA A 203 2.79 -0.01 -8.02
C ALA A 203 2.44 -0.99 -9.15
N GLY A 204 1.97 -2.17 -8.81
CA GLY A 204 1.72 -3.26 -9.74
C GLY A 204 3.02 -3.73 -10.44
N LYS A 205 3.08 -3.57 -11.77
CA LYS A 205 4.26 -3.95 -12.58
C LYS A 205 5.35 -2.86 -12.61
N ASN A 206 5.03 -1.65 -12.21
CA ASN A 206 5.92 -0.50 -12.25
C ASN A 206 6.41 -0.11 -10.86
N ASN A 207 7.45 0.70 -10.83
CA ASN A 207 7.93 1.37 -9.63
C ASN A 207 7.43 2.83 -9.64
N LYS A 208 7.15 3.39 -8.47
CA LYS A 208 6.71 4.77 -8.30
C LYS A 208 7.58 5.46 -7.25
N LEU A 209 8.05 6.67 -7.53
CA LEU A 209 8.65 7.54 -6.52
C LEU A 209 7.54 8.06 -5.59
N ARG A 210 7.77 7.91 -4.29
CA ARG A 210 6.89 8.50 -3.27
C ARG A 210 7.18 9.98 -3.10
N ALA A 211 6.30 10.71 -2.49
CA ALA A 211 6.50 12.13 -2.20
C ALA A 211 7.78 12.38 -1.38
N ARG A 212 8.06 11.52 -0.39
CA ARG A 212 9.29 11.54 0.41
C ARG A 212 10.57 11.38 -0.42
N ASP A 213 10.54 10.49 -1.41
CA ASP A 213 11.69 10.21 -2.27
C ASP A 213 12.00 11.41 -3.17
N ILE A 214 10.96 12.03 -3.73
CA ILE A 214 11.08 13.26 -4.53
C ILE A 214 11.60 14.41 -3.67
N ARG A 215 11.07 14.58 -2.46
CA ARG A 215 11.50 15.63 -1.53
C ARG A 215 12.97 15.48 -1.15
N GLU A 216 13.41 14.28 -0.79
CA GLU A 216 14.81 13.99 -0.43
C GLU A 216 15.77 14.29 -1.60
N ILE A 217 15.38 13.95 -2.85
CA ILE A 217 16.15 14.28 -4.05
C ILE A 217 16.26 15.80 -4.21
N VAL A 218 15.15 16.53 -4.11
CA VAL A 218 15.11 17.97 -4.30
C VAL A 218 15.88 18.71 -3.20
N ASP A 219 15.74 18.33 -1.96
CA ASP A 219 16.46 18.94 -0.84
C ASP A 219 17.97 18.66 -0.94
N THR A 220 18.38 17.46 -1.34
CA THR A 220 19.77 17.11 -1.61
C THR A 220 20.33 17.94 -2.77
N LEU A 221 19.55 18.12 -3.84
CA LEU A 221 19.92 18.98 -4.97
C LEU A 221 20.11 20.43 -4.55
N LYS A 222 19.19 20.97 -3.75
CA LYS A 222 19.29 22.35 -3.22
C LYS A 222 20.47 22.53 -2.28
N ALA A 223 20.71 21.58 -1.38
CA ALA A 223 21.78 21.61 -0.40
C ALA A 223 23.18 21.43 -1.03
N ARG A 224 23.28 20.76 -2.19
CA ARG A 224 24.53 20.44 -2.90
C ARG A 224 25.58 19.81 -1.97
N LYS A 225 25.20 18.84 -1.17
CA LYS A 225 26.08 18.14 -0.21
C LYS A 225 26.11 16.64 -0.48
N SER A 226 27.26 16.04 -0.19
CA SER A 226 27.38 14.58 -0.18
C SER A 226 26.55 13.98 0.96
N VAL A 227 25.80 12.91 0.66
CA VAL A 227 25.02 12.12 1.61
C VAL A 227 25.45 10.65 1.44
N THR A 228 25.83 10.00 2.53
CA THR A 228 26.32 8.62 2.52
C THR A 228 25.31 7.69 1.83
N LYS A 229 25.81 6.82 0.93
CA LYS A 229 25.02 5.85 0.14
C LYS A 229 23.94 6.45 -0.76
N PHE A 230 23.82 7.77 -0.87
CA PHE A 230 22.77 8.43 -1.63
C PHE A 230 23.29 9.49 -2.61
N ALA A 231 24.20 10.36 -2.20
CA ALA A 231 24.68 11.44 -3.06
C ALA A 231 26.14 11.78 -2.83
N LYS A 232 26.84 12.20 -3.89
CA LYS A 232 28.23 12.69 -3.82
C LYS A 232 28.42 13.92 -4.68
N LEU A 233 29.00 14.94 -4.10
CA LEU A 233 29.50 16.09 -4.84
C LEU A 233 30.88 15.74 -5.38
N VAL A 234 31.01 15.67 -6.70
CA VAL A 234 32.18 15.18 -7.42
C VAL A 234 32.90 16.33 -8.11
N THR A 235 34.18 16.46 -7.87
CA THR A 235 35.00 17.50 -8.49
C THR A 235 35.22 17.22 -9.97
N LYS A 236 35.39 18.28 -10.77
CA LYS A 236 35.74 18.13 -12.20
C LYS A 236 37.04 17.32 -12.40
N ASP A 237 37.98 17.44 -11.53
CA ASP A 237 39.26 16.69 -11.60
C ASP A 237 39.06 15.18 -11.38
N ASP A 238 38.16 14.81 -10.49
CA ASP A 238 37.85 13.40 -10.30
C ASP A 238 37.06 12.82 -11.50
N ILE A 239 36.21 13.61 -12.14
CA ILE A 239 35.56 13.23 -13.39
C ILE A 239 36.56 13.04 -14.50
N ARG A 240 37.56 13.92 -14.65
CA ARG A 240 38.66 13.79 -15.61
C ARG A 240 39.50 12.54 -15.37
N LYS A 241 39.84 12.21 -14.11
CA LYS A 241 40.56 10.98 -13.73
C LYS A 241 39.76 9.71 -14.10
N ASN A 242 38.43 9.80 -14.09
CA ASN A 242 37.53 8.73 -14.52
C ASN A 242 37.20 8.79 -16.02
N GLU A 243 38.00 9.49 -16.84
CA GLU A 243 37.85 9.57 -18.29
C GLU A 243 36.46 10.10 -18.73
N TYR A 244 35.91 11.05 -17.99
CA TYR A 244 34.58 11.63 -18.19
C TYR A 244 33.43 10.60 -18.15
N ASN A 245 33.66 9.45 -17.57
CA ASN A 245 32.64 8.44 -17.32
C ASN A 245 31.86 8.84 -16.08
N LEU A 246 30.57 9.09 -16.25
CA LEU A 246 29.65 9.56 -15.21
C LEU A 246 28.77 8.44 -14.64
N ASN A 247 29.14 7.17 -14.87
CA ASN A 247 28.39 6.04 -14.32
C ASN A 247 28.27 6.13 -12.80
N ILE A 248 27.05 6.21 -12.30
CA ILE A 248 26.73 6.54 -10.90
C ILE A 248 27.44 5.65 -9.88
N PRO A 249 27.49 4.29 -10.04
CA PRO A 249 28.18 3.41 -9.07
C PRO A 249 29.69 3.68 -8.92
N ARG A 250 30.30 4.43 -9.84
CA ARG A 250 31.72 4.83 -9.68
C ARG A 250 31.92 5.89 -8.60
N TYR A 251 30.87 6.61 -8.25
CA TYR A 251 30.92 7.77 -7.35
C TYR A 251 30.09 7.57 -6.09
N VAL A 252 28.94 6.92 -6.20
CA VAL A 252 28.03 6.64 -5.09
C VAL A 252 27.89 5.12 -4.97
N ASP A 253 28.37 4.58 -3.86
CA ASP A 253 28.15 3.18 -3.51
C ASP A 253 26.84 3.09 -2.69
N SER A 254 25.77 2.73 -3.37
CA SER A 254 24.44 2.49 -2.79
C SER A 254 24.20 1.01 -2.48
N SER A 255 25.22 0.14 -2.60
CA SER A 255 25.08 -1.28 -2.25
C SER A 255 24.71 -1.44 -0.77
N ASP A 256 23.95 -2.51 -0.50
CA ASP A 256 23.70 -2.90 0.87
C ASP A 256 25.03 -3.41 1.45
N ASP A 257 25.24 -3.19 2.74
CA ASP A 257 26.41 -3.73 3.40
C ASP A 257 26.35 -5.25 3.31
N GLU A 258 27.48 -5.89 2.97
CA GLU A 258 27.56 -7.34 2.99
C GLU A 258 27.24 -7.82 4.41
N GLU A 259 26.35 -8.81 4.50
CA GLU A 259 26.01 -9.40 5.80
C GLU A 259 27.23 -10.21 6.31
N PRO A 260 27.91 -9.74 7.35
CA PRO A 260 29.06 -10.46 7.87
C PRO A 260 28.60 -11.73 8.59
N TRP A 261 29.29 -12.85 8.38
CA TRP A 261 29.07 -14.09 9.11
C TRP A 261 30.33 -14.42 9.90
N ASP A 262 30.18 -14.48 11.24
CA ASP A 262 31.29 -14.84 12.13
C ASP A 262 31.36 -16.35 12.30
N ILE A 263 32.53 -16.93 11.96
CA ILE A 263 32.75 -18.39 12.00
C ILE A 263 32.66 -18.91 13.43
N HIS A 264 33.22 -18.17 14.41
CA HIS A 264 33.18 -18.60 15.81
C HIS A 264 31.73 -18.65 16.31
N SER A 265 30.93 -17.64 16.00
CA SER A 265 29.51 -17.58 16.38
C SER A 265 28.70 -18.71 15.75
N ILE A 266 28.97 -19.06 14.48
CA ILE A 266 28.35 -20.23 13.82
C ILE A 266 28.72 -21.54 14.52
N MET A 267 29.97 -21.67 14.95
CA MET A 267 30.46 -22.91 15.58
C MET A 267 30.02 -23.06 17.04
N PHE A 268 30.11 -22.00 17.82
CA PHE A 268 30.02 -22.05 19.28
C PHE A 268 28.93 -21.15 19.88
N GLY A 269 28.28 -20.33 19.06
CA GLY A 269 27.26 -19.38 19.49
C GLY A 269 27.83 -18.07 19.99
N GLY A 270 26.94 -17.16 20.33
CA GLY A 270 27.24 -15.79 20.73
C GLY A 270 27.19 -14.83 19.54
N ILE A 271 26.77 -13.59 19.80
CA ILE A 271 26.69 -12.51 18.82
C ILE A 271 27.99 -11.69 18.89
N PRO A 272 28.67 -11.44 17.76
CA PRO A 272 29.86 -10.60 17.76
C PRO A 272 29.55 -9.18 18.24
N ASN A 273 30.36 -8.66 19.16
CA ASN A 273 30.19 -7.28 19.64
C ASN A 273 30.26 -6.24 18.50
N MET A 274 31.01 -6.53 17.42
CA MET A 274 31.05 -5.66 16.24
C MET A 274 29.68 -5.54 15.53
N GLU A 275 28.90 -6.62 15.48
CA GLU A 275 27.56 -6.58 14.88
C GLU A 275 26.56 -5.84 15.80
N ILE A 276 26.69 -5.98 17.12
CA ILE A 276 25.92 -5.18 18.07
C ILE A 276 26.27 -3.69 17.96
N GLU A 277 27.56 -3.37 17.77
CA GLU A 277 28.00 -1.99 17.57
C GLU A 277 27.57 -1.39 16.22
N SER A 278 27.21 -2.19 15.22
CA SER A 278 26.59 -1.67 13.99
C SER A 278 25.28 -0.92 14.27
N LEU A 279 24.58 -1.28 15.34
CA LEU A 279 23.36 -0.63 15.84
C LEU A 279 23.64 0.62 16.70
N ARG A 280 24.88 1.16 16.67
CA ARG A 280 25.33 2.28 17.51
C ARG A 280 24.38 3.49 17.46
N LYS A 281 23.75 3.76 16.33
CA LYS A 281 22.76 4.84 16.21
C LYS A 281 21.63 4.75 17.26
N TYR A 282 21.22 3.53 17.60
CA TYR A 282 20.21 3.28 18.63
C TYR A 282 20.79 3.39 20.04
N TRP A 283 22.00 2.87 20.26
CA TRP A 283 22.69 2.98 21.56
C TRP A 283 23.00 4.42 21.93
N ASP A 284 23.33 5.26 20.95
CA ASP A 284 23.53 6.70 21.13
C ASP A 284 22.20 7.46 21.39
N ALA A 285 21.07 6.92 20.97
CA ALA A 285 19.75 7.48 21.23
C ALA A 285 19.14 6.97 22.55
N PHE A 286 19.42 5.72 22.92
CA PHE A 286 18.88 5.03 24.09
C PHE A 286 20.00 4.58 25.05
N PRO A 287 20.64 5.50 25.79
CA PRO A 287 21.73 5.15 26.69
C PRO A 287 21.34 4.09 27.73
N GLY A 288 22.15 3.04 27.87
CA GLY A 288 21.94 1.94 28.82
C GLY A 288 21.08 0.78 28.29
N LEU A 289 20.41 0.95 27.14
CA LEU A 289 19.54 -0.10 26.60
C LEU A 289 20.34 -1.30 26.06
N ARG A 290 21.57 -1.06 25.52
CA ARG A 290 22.45 -2.15 25.08
C ARG A 290 22.74 -3.15 26.21
N GLU A 291 23.06 -2.65 27.40
CA GLU A 291 23.39 -3.46 28.59
C GLU A 291 22.16 -4.20 29.16
N GLU A 292 20.97 -3.66 28.95
CA GLU A 292 19.70 -4.33 29.30
C GLU A 292 19.42 -5.53 28.40
N ILE A 293 19.70 -5.39 27.09
CA ILE A 293 19.38 -6.42 26.11
C ILE A 293 20.50 -7.47 26.01
N PHE A 294 21.78 -7.04 26.06
CA PHE A 294 22.93 -7.89 25.80
C PHE A 294 23.83 -8.07 27.01
N GLY A 295 24.11 -9.33 27.37
CA GLY A 295 25.13 -9.71 28.35
C GLY A 295 26.39 -10.25 27.66
N ASN A 296 27.56 -9.75 28.06
CA ASN A 296 28.83 -10.21 27.51
C ASN A 296 29.13 -11.66 27.93
N ILE A 297 29.49 -12.51 26.95
CA ILE A 297 30.02 -13.85 27.15
C ILE A 297 31.57 -13.78 27.27
N SER A 298 32.15 -12.92 26.44
CA SER A 298 33.61 -12.66 26.40
C SER A 298 33.87 -11.22 25.92
N ASP A 299 35.11 -10.83 25.77
CA ASP A 299 35.47 -9.51 25.25
C ASP A 299 34.92 -9.24 23.84
N ASN A 300 34.72 -10.28 23.02
CA ASN A 300 34.34 -10.16 21.64
C ASN A 300 32.88 -10.60 21.36
N TYR A 301 32.24 -11.30 22.28
CA TYR A 301 30.92 -11.92 22.05
C TYR A 301 29.96 -11.65 23.20
N ALA A 302 28.70 -11.44 22.84
CA ALA A 302 27.59 -11.26 23.78
C ALA A 302 26.44 -12.21 23.44
N ARG A 303 25.44 -12.26 24.30
CA ARG A 303 24.15 -12.95 24.07
C ARG A 303 23.01 -12.04 24.48
N VAL A 304 21.85 -12.27 23.93
CA VAL A 304 20.63 -11.67 24.44
C VAL A 304 20.31 -12.25 25.81
N ILE A 305 20.05 -11.39 26.78
CA ILE A 305 19.70 -11.74 28.17
C ILE A 305 18.27 -11.40 28.52
N ALA A 306 17.59 -10.58 27.70
CA ALA A 306 16.18 -10.26 27.85
C ALA A 306 15.33 -11.48 27.44
N ASP A 307 14.38 -11.87 28.28
CA ASP A 307 13.44 -12.95 27.99
C ASP A 307 12.46 -12.57 26.86
N ASP A 308 12.07 -11.30 26.82
CA ASP A 308 11.23 -10.68 25.80
C ASP A 308 11.88 -9.34 25.37
N ILE A 309 12.38 -9.33 24.14
CA ILE A 309 13.10 -8.18 23.59
C ILE A 309 12.17 -6.97 23.42
N GLU A 310 10.97 -7.18 22.93
CA GLU A 310 10.00 -6.12 22.71
C GLU A 310 9.63 -5.41 24.01
N SER A 311 9.30 -6.19 25.04
CA SER A 311 9.01 -5.64 26.38
C SER A 311 10.21 -4.95 27.03
N ALA A 312 11.41 -5.49 26.85
CA ALA A 312 12.65 -4.90 27.39
C ALA A 312 12.95 -3.55 26.75
N VAL A 313 12.75 -3.42 25.44
CA VAL A 313 12.95 -2.16 24.71
C VAL A 313 11.87 -1.15 25.05
N SER A 314 10.59 -1.53 24.96
CA SER A 314 9.45 -0.61 25.09
C SER A 314 9.30 -0.03 26.49
N ASN A 315 9.65 -0.80 27.53
CA ASN A 315 9.55 -0.37 28.93
C ASN A 315 10.81 0.33 29.43
N PHE A 316 11.87 0.43 28.63
CA PHE A 316 13.12 1.03 29.06
C PHE A 316 13.01 2.55 29.23
N ALA A 317 13.54 3.09 30.33
CA ALA A 317 13.34 4.49 30.70
C ALA A 317 13.81 5.50 29.62
N SER A 318 14.95 5.24 28.95
CA SER A 318 15.44 6.15 27.89
C SER A 318 14.56 6.10 26.64
N VAL A 319 13.91 4.97 26.34
CA VAL A 319 12.95 4.82 25.24
C VAL A 319 11.67 5.59 25.58
N SER A 320 11.11 5.39 26.78
CA SER A 320 9.93 6.14 27.24
C SER A 320 10.16 7.65 27.22
N ASN A 321 11.34 8.11 27.64
CA ASN A 321 11.71 9.52 27.58
C ASN A 321 11.85 10.04 26.14
N TYR A 322 12.32 9.21 25.23
CA TYR A 322 12.41 9.55 23.81
C TYR A 322 11.02 9.73 23.17
N ILE A 323 10.10 8.81 23.45
CA ILE A 323 8.69 8.90 23.02
C ILE A 323 8.05 10.17 23.58
N ALA A 324 8.19 10.41 24.88
CA ALA A 324 7.64 11.60 25.53
C ALA A 324 8.21 12.91 24.95
N LYS A 325 9.51 12.95 24.65
CA LYS A 325 10.16 14.09 24.00
C LYS A 325 9.60 14.33 22.60
N TYR A 326 9.39 13.27 21.84
CA TYR A 326 8.79 13.36 20.52
C TYR A 326 7.38 13.93 20.57
N HIS A 327 6.49 13.35 21.37
CA HIS A 327 5.11 13.85 21.51
C HIS A 327 5.07 15.29 22.03
N SER A 328 5.99 15.65 22.93
CA SER A 328 6.12 17.04 23.40
C SER A 328 6.49 18.01 22.27
N SER A 329 7.29 17.59 21.29
CA SER A 329 7.65 18.44 20.14
C SER A 329 6.49 18.71 19.20
N PHE A 330 5.50 17.81 19.16
CA PHE A 330 4.26 17.97 18.39
C PHE A 330 3.08 18.49 19.21
N SER A 331 3.30 18.87 20.48
CA SER A 331 2.25 19.52 21.29
C SER A 331 1.71 20.76 20.57
N GLY A 332 0.38 20.91 20.50
CA GLY A 332 -0.30 22.00 19.81
C GLY A 332 -0.21 21.97 18.27
N PHE A 333 0.34 20.91 17.67
CA PHE A 333 0.44 20.84 16.21
C PHE A 333 -0.93 20.69 15.54
N GLY A 334 -1.85 19.92 16.15
CA GLY A 334 -3.23 19.79 15.64
C GLY A 334 -3.97 21.14 15.67
N GLU A 335 -3.86 21.91 16.74
CA GLU A 335 -4.43 23.27 16.81
C GLU A 335 -3.83 24.19 15.74
N HIS A 336 -2.52 24.13 15.54
CA HIS A 336 -1.87 24.91 14.49
C HIS A 336 -2.38 24.53 13.08
N LEU A 337 -2.61 23.24 12.81
CA LEU A 337 -3.22 22.82 11.54
C LEU A 337 -4.64 23.33 11.39
N LYS A 338 -5.42 23.34 12.49
CA LYS A 338 -6.78 23.86 12.49
C LYS A 338 -6.81 25.35 12.17
N ASP A 339 -5.99 26.15 12.84
CA ASP A 339 -5.86 27.57 12.57
C ASP A 339 -5.50 27.86 11.09
N CYS A 340 -4.61 27.05 10.53
CA CYS A 340 -4.13 27.26 9.15
C CYS A 340 -5.06 26.76 8.05
N LEU A 341 -5.87 25.71 8.31
CA LEU A 341 -6.66 25.01 7.28
C LEU A 341 -8.15 25.35 7.36
N ILE A 342 -8.67 25.64 8.55
CA ILE A 342 -10.10 25.69 8.81
C ILE A 342 -10.60 27.11 9.05
N GLU A 343 -9.86 27.97 9.79
CA GLU A 343 -10.35 29.30 10.16
C GLU A 343 -10.66 30.21 8.94
N ASP A 344 -9.78 30.18 7.92
CA ASP A 344 -9.93 30.98 6.69
C ASP A 344 -10.03 30.08 5.43
N ILE A 345 -10.81 29.01 5.50
CA ILE A 345 -10.89 27.91 4.52
C ILE A 345 -11.06 28.39 3.05
N LEU A 346 -11.78 29.52 2.84
CA LEU A 346 -12.05 30.08 1.51
C LEU A 346 -10.82 30.77 0.90
N ASP A 347 -9.85 31.20 1.71
CA ASP A 347 -8.69 31.98 1.27
C ASP A 347 -7.37 31.19 1.38
N VAL A 348 -7.42 29.92 1.80
CA VAL A 348 -6.24 29.06 1.98
C VAL A 348 -5.55 28.78 0.63
N ASN A 349 -4.27 29.12 0.54
CA ASN A 349 -3.42 28.65 -0.56
C ASN A 349 -2.79 27.29 -0.18
N ALA A 350 -3.38 26.20 -0.65
CA ALA A 350 -2.97 24.82 -0.33
C ALA A 350 -1.48 24.54 -0.62
N GLN A 351 -0.94 25.09 -1.72
CA GLN A 351 0.44 24.84 -2.13
C GLN A 351 1.47 25.49 -1.19
N SER A 352 1.32 26.77 -0.88
CA SER A 352 2.22 27.49 0.02
C SER A 352 2.09 26.99 1.46
N LEU A 353 0.87 26.65 1.88
CA LEU A 353 0.61 26.12 3.20
C LEU A 353 1.27 24.76 3.41
N LYS A 354 1.20 23.84 2.43
CA LYS A 354 1.89 22.56 2.49
C LYS A 354 3.39 22.70 2.78
N GLU A 355 4.04 23.65 2.08
CA GLU A 355 5.47 23.87 2.28
C GLU A 355 5.77 24.44 3.67
N ASN A 356 4.95 25.36 4.19
CA ASN A 356 5.10 25.91 5.54
C ASN A 356 4.93 24.83 6.62
N ILE A 357 3.92 23.98 6.48
CA ILE A 357 3.69 22.86 7.40
C ILE A 357 4.84 21.84 7.33
N CYS A 358 5.35 21.55 6.14
CA CYS A 358 6.52 20.68 5.96
C CYS A 358 7.74 21.25 6.72
N ILE A 359 8.00 22.54 6.60
CA ILE A 359 9.09 23.22 7.30
C ILE A 359 8.89 23.12 8.83
N ASP A 360 7.67 23.30 9.31
CA ASP A 360 7.35 23.18 10.75
C ASP A 360 7.59 21.73 11.24
N ILE A 361 7.12 20.72 10.52
CA ILE A 361 7.38 19.31 10.84
C ILE A 361 8.90 19.04 10.89
N PHE A 362 9.67 19.53 9.91
CA PHE A 362 11.11 19.33 9.89
C PHE A 362 11.81 20.01 11.08
N ASN A 363 11.38 21.22 11.45
CA ASN A 363 11.90 21.92 12.60
C ASN A 363 11.63 21.17 13.91
N ARG A 364 10.43 20.63 14.08
CA ARG A 364 10.01 19.84 15.26
C ARG A 364 10.82 18.55 15.41
N THR A 365 11.19 17.94 14.30
CA THR A 365 11.93 16.66 14.26
C THR A 365 13.45 16.82 14.27
N THR A 366 13.98 17.99 13.94
CA THR A 366 15.44 18.26 13.77
C THR A 366 16.32 17.79 14.96
N ASN A 367 15.81 17.92 16.20
CA ASN A 367 16.55 17.57 17.41
C ASN A 367 16.15 16.20 17.99
N ILE A 368 15.46 15.37 17.22
CA ILE A 368 15.04 14.04 17.63
C ILE A 368 15.76 13.03 16.76
N LYS A 369 16.72 12.33 17.36
CA LYS A 369 17.49 11.31 16.65
C LYS A 369 16.59 10.19 16.14
N LEU A 370 17.00 9.53 15.07
CA LEU A 370 16.35 8.35 14.46
C LEU A 370 15.02 8.62 13.74
N ILE A 371 14.35 9.76 13.96
CA ILE A 371 13.16 10.11 13.20
C ILE A 371 13.54 10.52 11.77
N ASP A 372 13.00 9.82 10.80
CA ASP A 372 13.12 10.15 9.38
C ASP A 372 12.11 11.26 9.02
N GLN A 373 12.61 12.47 8.87
CA GLN A 373 11.78 13.63 8.50
C GLN A 373 11.06 13.46 7.15
N TYR A 374 11.60 12.66 6.25
CA TYR A 374 10.96 12.38 4.96
C TYR A 374 9.81 11.36 5.10
N LYS A 375 9.84 10.46 6.11
CA LYS A 375 8.66 9.67 6.48
C LYS A 375 7.54 10.57 6.99
N ALA A 376 7.86 11.54 7.85
CA ALA A 376 6.89 12.52 8.32
C ALA A 376 6.29 13.34 7.17
N PHE A 377 7.11 13.75 6.21
CA PHE A 377 6.62 14.42 4.99
C PHE A 377 5.73 13.53 4.12
N GLN A 378 5.98 12.22 4.06
CA GLN A 378 5.12 11.28 3.34
C GLN A 378 3.72 11.26 3.94
N ILE A 379 3.59 11.16 5.26
CA ILE A 379 2.31 11.19 5.96
C ILE A 379 1.53 12.48 5.64
N LEU A 380 2.20 13.63 5.71
CA LEU A 380 1.59 14.90 5.29
C LEU A 380 1.13 14.85 3.83
N SER A 381 1.98 14.36 2.92
CA SER A 381 1.70 14.39 1.47
C SER A 381 0.56 13.46 1.06
N GLU A 382 0.41 12.30 1.68
CA GLU A 382 -0.68 11.35 1.41
C GLU A 382 -2.04 11.96 1.77
N ASN A 383 -2.13 12.65 2.89
CA ASN A 383 -3.35 13.30 3.32
C ASN A 383 -3.62 14.61 2.55
N TRP A 384 -2.55 15.26 2.08
CA TRP A 384 -2.64 16.56 1.42
C TRP A 384 -3.35 16.53 0.07
N GLU A 385 -3.34 15.43 -0.64
CA GLU A 385 -4.06 15.29 -1.92
C GLU A 385 -5.57 15.44 -1.70
N THR A 386 -6.10 14.83 -0.64
CA THR A 386 -7.51 14.95 -0.25
C THR A 386 -7.85 16.38 0.17
N ILE A 387 -7.00 16.99 1.02
CA ILE A 387 -7.18 18.36 1.48
C ILE A 387 -7.22 19.34 0.30
N THR A 388 -6.29 19.20 -0.65
CA THR A 388 -6.23 20.07 -1.83
C THR A 388 -7.49 19.96 -2.69
N ALA A 389 -7.95 18.73 -2.96
CA ALA A 389 -9.15 18.49 -3.75
C ALA A 389 -10.41 19.09 -3.08
N ASP A 390 -10.54 18.88 -1.79
CA ASP A 390 -11.67 19.43 -1.02
C ASP A 390 -11.63 20.98 -0.97
N LEU A 391 -10.45 21.55 -0.75
CA LEU A 391 -10.26 23.01 -0.77
C LEU A 391 -10.61 23.61 -2.13
N GLU A 392 -10.17 23.00 -3.25
CA GLU A 392 -10.53 23.46 -4.60
C GLU A 392 -12.05 23.44 -4.80
N MET A 393 -12.76 22.42 -4.30
CA MET A 393 -14.21 22.34 -4.39
C MET A 393 -14.90 23.40 -3.51
N ILE A 394 -14.50 23.53 -2.24
CA ILE A 394 -15.06 24.52 -1.31
C ILE A 394 -14.82 25.96 -1.80
N GLN A 395 -13.63 26.26 -2.30
CA GLN A 395 -13.29 27.59 -2.82
C GLN A 395 -14.00 27.90 -4.15
N GLY A 396 -14.27 26.87 -4.97
CA GLY A 396 -14.98 27.04 -6.25
C GLY A 396 -16.50 27.14 -6.12
N GLU A 397 -17.11 26.41 -5.20
CA GLU A 397 -18.55 26.27 -5.04
C GLU A 397 -19.11 27.00 -3.81
N GLY A 398 -18.24 27.41 -2.90
CA GLY A 398 -18.60 28.02 -1.62
C GLY A 398 -18.69 27.00 -0.49
N PHE A 399 -18.79 27.50 0.76
CA PHE A 399 -18.86 26.68 1.98
C PHE A 399 -20.03 25.67 1.96
N ASP A 400 -21.11 26.03 1.27
CA ASP A 400 -22.31 25.16 1.15
C ASP A 400 -22.02 23.81 0.43
N ALA A 401 -20.88 23.67 -0.26
CA ALA A 401 -20.45 22.39 -0.86
C ALA A 401 -20.31 21.28 0.18
N ILE A 402 -20.00 21.61 1.43
CA ILE A 402 -19.83 20.64 2.52
C ILE A 402 -21.12 19.90 2.85
N PHE A 403 -22.28 20.57 2.68
CA PHE A 403 -23.60 20.02 2.98
C PHE A 403 -24.24 19.27 1.83
N GLN A 404 -23.48 19.05 0.75
CA GLN A 404 -23.99 18.37 -0.45
C GLN A 404 -23.69 16.88 -0.48
N VAL A 405 -24.53 16.14 -1.20
CA VAL A 405 -24.38 14.70 -1.43
C VAL A 405 -24.54 14.42 -2.93
N ASP A 406 -23.71 13.55 -3.45
CA ASP A 406 -23.67 13.16 -4.86
C ASP A 406 -24.16 11.72 -5.08
N PRO A 407 -24.73 11.41 -6.25
CA PRO A 407 -24.93 10.02 -6.65
C PRO A 407 -23.57 9.30 -6.76
N ASN A 408 -23.45 8.13 -6.14
CA ASN A 408 -22.26 7.31 -6.29
C ASN A 408 -22.34 6.52 -7.61
N MET A 409 -21.62 6.98 -8.64
CA MET A 409 -21.61 6.36 -9.96
C MET A 409 -20.50 5.32 -10.05
N VAL A 410 -20.86 4.04 -10.28
CA VAL A 410 -19.91 2.92 -10.40
C VAL A 410 -19.94 2.38 -11.82
N VAL A 411 -18.76 2.20 -12.37
CA VAL A 411 -18.56 1.65 -13.71
C VAL A 411 -18.64 0.13 -13.67
N LYS A 412 -19.66 -0.47 -14.29
CA LYS A 412 -19.82 -1.93 -14.40
C LYS A 412 -19.60 -2.42 -15.82
N LYS A 413 -18.84 -3.50 -15.96
CA LYS A 413 -18.73 -4.24 -17.22
C LYS A 413 -19.99 -5.04 -17.46
N LYS A 414 -20.55 -5.00 -18.68
CA LYS A 414 -21.69 -5.86 -19.04
C LYS A 414 -21.23 -7.33 -19.12
N LYS A 415 -22.02 -8.24 -18.58
CA LYS A 415 -21.74 -9.68 -18.57
C LYS A 415 -21.69 -10.32 -19.98
N GLU A 416 -22.22 -9.66 -21.01
CA GLU A 416 -22.34 -10.17 -22.38
C GLU A 416 -21.27 -9.59 -23.33
N ASP A 417 -20.59 -8.48 -22.96
CA ASP A 417 -19.54 -7.85 -23.76
C ASP A 417 -18.53 -7.17 -22.82
N GLU A 418 -17.33 -7.74 -22.71
CA GLU A 418 -16.30 -7.25 -21.76
C GLU A 418 -15.77 -5.85 -22.08
N ASP A 419 -16.01 -5.35 -23.29
CA ASP A 419 -15.59 -4.03 -23.76
C ASP A 419 -16.69 -2.94 -23.56
N GLU A 420 -17.92 -3.32 -23.23
CA GLU A 420 -19.01 -2.37 -23.00
C GLU A 420 -19.16 -2.04 -21.52
N VAL A 421 -18.88 -0.81 -21.15
CA VAL A 421 -18.90 -0.27 -19.79
C VAL A 421 -20.14 0.59 -19.61
N THR A 422 -20.91 0.36 -18.55
CA THR A 422 -22.05 1.21 -18.18
C THR A 422 -21.86 1.79 -16.80
N GLU A 423 -22.15 3.07 -16.65
CA GLU A 423 -22.21 3.72 -15.34
C GLU A 423 -23.57 3.45 -14.71
N VAL A 424 -23.55 2.95 -13.48
CA VAL A 424 -24.74 2.64 -12.69
C VAL A 424 -24.62 3.33 -11.35
N GLN A 425 -25.67 3.97 -10.89
CA GLN A 425 -25.70 4.55 -9.55
C GLN A 425 -25.81 3.43 -8.51
N GLU A 426 -24.86 3.40 -7.59
CA GLU A 426 -24.84 2.53 -6.41
C GLU A 426 -24.83 3.37 -5.13
N GLY A 427 -26.00 3.80 -4.69
CA GLY A 427 -26.16 4.61 -3.50
C GLY A 427 -25.72 6.07 -3.68
N TRP A 428 -25.34 6.69 -2.58
CA TRP A 428 -24.94 8.08 -2.48
C TRP A 428 -23.58 8.21 -1.79
N LYS A 429 -22.93 9.32 -2.00
CA LYS A 429 -21.69 9.72 -1.29
C LYS A 429 -21.77 11.19 -0.91
N GLY A 430 -21.07 11.58 0.12
CA GLY A 430 -20.92 13.00 0.41
C GLY A 430 -20.07 13.70 -0.64
N HIS A 431 -20.40 14.93 -0.95
CA HIS A 431 -19.63 15.73 -1.90
C HIS A 431 -18.22 16.03 -1.36
N ILE A 432 -18.14 16.45 -0.12
CA ILE A 432 -16.89 16.68 0.63
C ILE A 432 -16.73 15.66 1.77
N LEU A 433 -17.77 15.46 2.60
CA LEU A 433 -17.69 14.63 3.78
C LEU A 433 -17.98 13.15 3.49
N PRO A 434 -17.04 12.22 3.75
CA PRO A 434 -17.28 10.79 3.58
C PRO A 434 -18.42 10.31 4.47
N PHE A 435 -19.26 9.41 3.97
CA PHE A 435 -20.39 8.84 4.73
C PHE A 435 -19.90 8.10 5.97
N GLU A 436 -18.81 7.36 5.86
CA GLU A 436 -18.20 6.60 6.94
C GLU A 436 -17.89 7.51 8.14
N LEU A 437 -17.30 8.67 7.90
CA LEU A 437 -16.95 9.62 8.94
C LEU A 437 -18.20 10.19 9.64
N VAL A 438 -19.23 10.54 8.87
CA VAL A 438 -20.50 11.04 9.41
C VAL A 438 -21.23 9.95 10.21
N GLN A 439 -21.17 8.71 9.75
CA GLN A 439 -21.76 7.56 10.43
C GLN A 439 -21.05 7.24 11.74
N GLU A 440 -19.72 7.30 11.75
CA GLU A 440 -18.93 7.10 12.98
C GLU A 440 -19.22 8.16 14.04
N GLU A 441 -19.39 9.42 13.63
CA GLU A 441 -19.60 10.52 14.58
C GLU A 441 -21.07 10.65 15.06
N PHE A 442 -22.06 10.47 14.15
CA PHE A 442 -23.46 10.75 14.45
C PHE A 442 -24.36 9.51 14.51
N HIS A 443 -23.94 8.38 13.94
CA HIS A 443 -24.74 7.16 13.83
C HIS A 443 -23.98 5.93 14.35
N HIS A 444 -23.15 6.11 15.36
CA HIS A 444 -22.31 5.06 15.93
C HIS A 444 -23.11 3.80 16.36
N GLY A 445 -24.32 3.98 16.91
CA GLY A 445 -25.17 2.88 17.37
C GLY A 445 -25.66 2.02 16.19
N GLU A 446 -26.14 2.64 15.13
CA GLU A 446 -26.64 1.99 13.92
C GLU A 446 -25.51 1.31 13.15
N LEU A 447 -24.36 1.97 13.06
CA LEU A 447 -23.15 1.42 12.44
C LEU A 447 -22.66 0.19 13.21
N PHE A 448 -22.58 0.25 14.53
CA PHE A 448 -22.20 -0.86 15.40
C PHE A 448 -23.16 -2.06 15.25
N ALA A 449 -24.46 -1.81 15.15
CA ALA A 449 -25.45 -2.87 14.95
C ALA A 449 -25.24 -3.61 13.60
N ILE A 450 -24.91 -2.88 12.53
CA ILE A 450 -24.59 -3.45 11.23
C ILE A 450 -23.29 -4.27 11.31
N GLN A 451 -22.23 -3.71 11.90
CA GLN A 451 -20.93 -4.39 12.05
C GLN A 451 -21.07 -5.67 12.86
N SER A 452 -21.79 -5.63 14.00
CA SER A 452 -22.05 -6.83 14.80
C SER A 452 -22.83 -7.90 14.04
N GLY A 453 -23.77 -7.48 13.18
CA GLY A 453 -24.48 -8.39 12.29
C GLY A 453 -23.57 -9.02 11.24
N GLU A 454 -22.66 -8.24 10.65
CA GLU A 454 -21.67 -8.74 9.68
C GLU A 454 -20.66 -9.68 10.32
N GLU A 455 -20.16 -9.37 11.52
CA GLU A 455 -19.31 -10.27 12.31
C GLU A 455 -20.01 -11.60 12.57
N ARG A 456 -21.31 -11.55 12.92
CA ARG A 456 -22.10 -12.77 13.12
C ARG A 456 -22.25 -13.60 11.84
N LEU A 457 -22.35 -12.97 10.66
CA LEU A 457 -22.35 -13.68 9.38
C LEU A 457 -21.02 -14.39 9.10
N VAL A 458 -19.89 -13.77 9.49
CA VAL A 458 -18.57 -14.40 9.40
C VAL A 458 -18.47 -15.59 10.35
N GLU A 459 -18.96 -15.48 11.60
CA GLU A 459 -19.00 -16.58 12.54
C GLU A 459 -19.83 -17.74 12.00
N ILE A 460 -21.01 -17.47 11.42
CA ILE A 460 -21.85 -18.51 10.79
C ILE A 460 -21.10 -19.19 9.65
N SER A 461 -20.38 -18.45 8.82
CA SER A 461 -19.54 -19.01 7.75
C SER A 461 -18.45 -19.93 8.28
N ASN A 462 -17.79 -19.54 9.37
CA ASN A 462 -16.79 -20.36 10.04
C ASN A 462 -17.40 -21.65 10.61
N MET A 463 -18.59 -21.54 11.24
CA MET A 463 -19.32 -22.70 11.74
C MET A 463 -19.72 -23.68 10.61
N TYR A 464 -20.08 -23.20 9.42
CA TYR A 464 -20.28 -24.08 8.27
C TYR A 464 -19.01 -24.85 7.90
N THR A 465 -17.86 -24.17 7.90
CA THR A 465 -16.57 -24.81 7.61
C THR A 465 -16.22 -25.87 8.64
N GLU A 466 -16.35 -25.55 9.94
CA GLU A 466 -16.12 -26.48 11.03
C GLU A 466 -17.01 -27.73 10.94
N ILE A 467 -18.31 -27.53 10.68
CA ILE A 467 -19.26 -28.66 10.55
C ILE A 467 -18.87 -29.50 9.31
N LEU A 468 -18.54 -28.85 8.19
CA LEU A 468 -18.15 -29.53 6.95
C LEU A 468 -16.88 -30.38 7.15
N GLU A 469 -15.86 -29.84 7.84
CA GLU A 469 -14.62 -30.55 8.17
C GLU A 469 -14.82 -31.69 9.18
N SER A 470 -15.91 -31.64 9.96
CA SER A 470 -16.27 -32.70 10.92
C SER A 470 -17.07 -33.85 10.30
N LEU A 471 -17.44 -33.79 9.02
CA LEU A 471 -18.18 -34.83 8.32
C LEU A 471 -17.24 -35.94 7.83
N GLU A 472 -17.67 -37.19 7.95
CA GLU A 472 -16.97 -38.36 7.38
C GLU A 472 -17.21 -38.42 5.85
N GLU A 473 -16.36 -39.16 5.14
CA GLU A 473 -16.39 -39.25 3.68
C GLU A 473 -17.73 -39.83 3.18
N ASP A 474 -18.31 -40.76 3.90
CA ASP A 474 -19.63 -41.38 3.63
C ASP A 474 -20.79 -40.38 3.84
N GLU A 475 -20.64 -39.45 4.80
CA GLU A 475 -21.64 -38.37 5.07
C GLU A 475 -21.59 -37.31 4.00
N LEU A 476 -20.40 -36.96 3.48
CA LEU A 476 -20.22 -36.02 2.36
C LEU A 476 -20.77 -36.55 1.03
N GLU A 477 -20.92 -37.87 0.85
CA GLU A 477 -21.51 -38.49 -0.33
C GLU A 477 -23.06 -38.40 -0.36
N GLN A 478 -23.68 -38.08 0.77
CA GLN A 478 -25.10 -37.74 0.79
C GLN A 478 -25.29 -36.36 0.15
N THR A 479 -26.29 -36.17 -0.69
CA THR A 479 -26.54 -34.98 -1.54
C THR A 479 -26.77 -33.66 -0.80
N ILE A 480 -26.25 -33.50 0.41
CA ILE A 480 -26.40 -32.30 1.27
C ILE A 480 -25.39 -31.19 0.95
N THR A 481 -24.34 -31.52 0.19
CA THR A 481 -23.29 -30.58 -0.24
C THR A 481 -23.31 -30.38 -1.75
N ASN A 482 -22.62 -29.32 -2.23
CA ASN A 482 -22.43 -29.08 -3.67
C ASN A 482 -21.46 -30.13 -4.28
N ASP A 483 -21.35 -30.13 -5.62
CA ASP A 483 -20.53 -31.09 -6.37
C ASP A 483 -19.04 -31.08 -5.95
N ASP A 484 -18.52 -29.92 -5.53
CA ASP A 484 -17.13 -29.76 -5.04
C ASP A 484 -16.96 -30.14 -3.57
N LYS A 485 -18.03 -30.54 -2.88
CA LYS A 485 -18.06 -30.91 -1.44
C LYS A 485 -17.51 -29.81 -0.51
N ASN A 486 -17.62 -28.55 -0.89
CA ASN A 486 -17.07 -27.41 -0.13
C ASN A 486 -18.13 -26.44 0.39
N ALA A 487 -19.42 -26.69 0.16
CA ALA A 487 -20.52 -25.90 0.67
C ALA A 487 -21.81 -26.72 0.81
N PHE A 488 -22.62 -26.39 1.81
CA PHE A 488 -23.95 -26.98 1.99
C PHE A 488 -24.96 -26.46 0.98
N VAL A 489 -25.81 -27.35 0.47
CA VAL A 489 -26.96 -26.98 -0.40
C VAL A 489 -28.19 -26.83 0.45
N GLY A 490 -28.64 -25.61 0.71
CA GLY A 490 -29.71 -25.30 1.67
C GLY A 490 -31.03 -26.05 1.41
N LYS A 491 -31.38 -26.30 0.14
CA LYS A 491 -32.57 -27.07 -0.21
C LYS A 491 -32.44 -28.53 0.22
N GLU A 492 -31.28 -29.12 0.00
CA GLU A 492 -31.03 -30.54 0.31
C GLU A 492 -30.86 -30.75 1.82
N VAL A 493 -30.16 -29.83 2.52
CA VAL A 493 -30.09 -29.84 4.00
C VAL A 493 -31.47 -29.76 4.62
N LYS A 494 -32.37 -28.86 4.11
CA LYS A 494 -33.73 -28.73 4.62
C LYS A 494 -34.58 -29.98 4.35
N ALA A 495 -34.41 -30.61 3.20
CA ALA A 495 -35.10 -31.86 2.86
C ALA A 495 -34.66 -32.99 3.80
N TYR A 496 -33.35 -33.16 4.00
CA TYR A 496 -32.76 -34.16 4.90
C TYR A 496 -33.25 -34.00 6.35
N VAL A 497 -33.17 -32.78 6.89
CA VAL A 497 -33.66 -32.51 8.26
C VAL A 497 -35.17 -32.74 8.39
N THR A 498 -35.96 -32.36 7.39
CA THR A 498 -37.41 -32.59 7.40
C THR A 498 -37.76 -34.09 7.42
N GLU A 499 -37.02 -34.91 6.67
CA GLU A 499 -37.17 -36.37 6.66
C GLU A 499 -36.81 -36.93 8.01
N ALA A 500 -35.63 -36.61 8.54
CA ALA A 500 -35.16 -37.04 9.86
C ALA A 500 -36.13 -36.67 11.00
N LEU A 501 -36.69 -35.46 10.97
CA LEU A 501 -37.66 -34.99 11.94
C LEU A 501 -39.03 -35.72 11.81
N THR A 502 -39.38 -36.19 10.64
CA THR A 502 -40.65 -36.95 10.41
C THR A 502 -40.61 -38.30 11.08
N ASP A 503 -39.42 -38.90 11.19
CA ASP A 503 -39.18 -40.18 11.83
C ASP A 503 -39.05 -40.08 13.36
N VAL A 504 -39.04 -38.86 13.92
CA VAL A 504 -39.04 -38.68 15.36
C VAL A 504 -40.34 -39.13 15.98
N GLU A 505 -40.24 -40.08 16.90
CA GLU A 505 -41.37 -40.59 17.66
C GLU A 505 -41.25 -40.21 19.14
N SER A 506 -42.38 -39.72 19.68
CA SER A 506 -42.54 -39.52 21.13
C SER A 506 -43.98 -39.90 21.53
N PRO A 507 -44.20 -40.20 22.79
CA PRO A 507 -45.56 -40.52 23.27
C PRO A 507 -46.57 -39.39 22.91
N GLU A 508 -46.18 -38.12 23.00
CA GLU A 508 -47.00 -36.95 22.66
C GLU A 508 -47.25 -36.86 21.13
N ILE A 509 -46.21 -37.03 20.31
CA ILE A 509 -46.33 -37.02 18.86
C ILE A 509 -47.23 -38.16 18.36
N ASN A 510 -47.06 -39.35 18.89
CA ASN A 510 -47.86 -40.51 18.52
C ASN A 510 -49.34 -40.32 18.93
N ALA A 511 -49.60 -39.75 20.09
CA ALA A 511 -50.96 -39.39 20.51
C ALA A 511 -51.58 -38.31 19.60
N LEU A 512 -50.82 -37.31 19.23
CA LEU A 512 -51.29 -36.25 18.31
C LEU A 512 -51.52 -36.78 16.90
N LYS A 513 -50.68 -37.68 16.38
CA LYS A 513 -50.89 -38.35 15.09
C LYS A 513 -52.19 -39.23 15.16
N ASN A 514 -52.40 -39.96 16.23
CA ASN A 514 -53.62 -40.76 16.46
C ASN A 514 -54.88 -39.85 16.55
N TYR A 515 -54.77 -38.73 17.27
CA TYR A 515 -55.89 -37.76 17.33
C TYR A 515 -56.31 -37.26 15.96
N LEU A 516 -55.40 -37.09 15.01
CA LEU A 516 -55.70 -36.68 13.64
C LEU A 516 -56.49 -37.71 12.82
N THR A 517 -56.43 -38.98 13.18
CA THR A 517 -57.19 -40.05 12.51
C THR A 517 -58.66 -40.09 12.93
N LEU A 518 -59.01 -39.42 14.06
CA LEU A 518 -60.38 -39.44 14.59
C LEU A 518 -61.26 -38.47 13.78
N SER A 519 -62.43 -38.94 13.35
CA SER A 519 -63.36 -38.16 12.54
C SER A 519 -64.48 -37.50 13.36
N PHE A 520 -64.97 -38.16 14.43
CA PHE A 520 -66.10 -37.66 15.20
C PHE A 520 -65.70 -36.82 16.42
N LYS A 521 -66.48 -35.76 16.69
CA LYS A 521 -66.27 -34.88 17.83
C LYS A 521 -66.22 -35.64 19.16
N LYS A 522 -67.14 -36.59 19.38
CA LYS A 522 -67.21 -37.33 20.62
C LYS A 522 -65.91 -38.13 20.89
N ASP A 523 -65.35 -38.76 19.89
CA ASP A 523 -64.15 -39.53 19.99
C ASP A 523 -62.91 -38.66 20.24
N LYS A 524 -62.87 -37.48 19.62
CA LYS A 524 -61.82 -36.46 19.84
C LYS A 524 -61.81 -35.95 21.26
N MET A 525 -63.00 -35.65 21.83
CA MET A 525 -63.10 -35.20 23.22
C MET A 525 -62.69 -36.26 24.23
N ALA A 526 -63.16 -37.53 24.03
CA ALA A 526 -62.76 -38.63 24.85
C ALA A 526 -61.22 -38.87 24.78
N PHE A 527 -60.66 -38.78 23.59
CA PHE A 527 -59.20 -38.96 23.39
C PHE A 527 -58.38 -37.87 24.10
N ILE A 528 -58.85 -36.63 24.18
CA ILE A 528 -58.20 -35.55 24.93
C ILE A 528 -58.19 -35.89 26.43
N GLU A 529 -59.29 -36.43 26.98
CA GLU A 529 -59.40 -36.79 28.39
C GLU A 529 -58.56 -38.01 28.72
N GLU A 530 -58.41 -38.97 27.81
CA GLU A 530 -57.62 -40.21 27.97
C GLU A 530 -56.10 -39.99 27.84
N ASN A 531 -55.68 -38.85 27.23
CA ASN A 531 -54.24 -38.56 26.99
C ASN A 531 -53.84 -37.23 27.66
N PRO A 532 -53.84 -37.13 29.00
CA PRO A 532 -53.55 -35.91 29.71
C PRO A 532 -52.08 -35.51 29.70
N PHE A 533 -51.18 -36.37 29.24
CA PHE A 533 -49.76 -36.09 29.05
C PHE A 533 -49.46 -35.25 27.82
N VAL A 534 -50.42 -35.11 26.89
CA VAL A 534 -50.34 -34.22 25.73
C VAL A 534 -50.66 -32.79 26.19
N ALA A 535 -49.82 -31.83 25.79
CA ALA A 535 -50.03 -30.43 26.12
C ALA A 535 -51.17 -29.79 25.33
N TRP A 536 -52.40 -30.27 25.48
CA TRP A 536 -53.60 -29.77 24.77
C TRP A 536 -53.84 -28.30 24.95
N SER A 537 -53.50 -27.74 26.10
CA SER A 537 -53.64 -26.30 26.41
C SER A 537 -52.64 -25.41 25.62
N ALA A 538 -51.62 -25.99 25.04
CA ALA A 538 -50.64 -25.27 24.21
C ALA A 538 -51.18 -25.02 22.79
N MET A 539 -52.34 -25.64 22.45
CA MET A 539 -52.94 -25.54 21.11
C MET A 539 -54.26 -24.76 21.18
N VAL A 540 -54.52 -24.00 20.11
CA VAL A 540 -55.78 -23.24 19.98
C VAL A 540 -56.94 -24.20 19.78
N SER A 541 -57.91 -24.22 20.73
CA SER A 541 -59.10 -25.04 20.64
C SER A 541 -60.22 -24.35 19.83
N ASN A 542 -61.00 -25.15 19.12
CA ASN A 542 -62.19 -24.71 18.44
C ASN A 542 -63.30 -24.35 19.47
N LYS A 543 -64.30 -23.61 19.04
CA LYS A 543 -65.48 -23.27 19.88
C LYS A 543 -66.17 -24.45 20.51
N ASP A 544 -66.02 -25.63 19.97
CA ASP A 544 -66.60 -26.88 20.41
C ASP A 544 -65.72 -27.73 21.30
N GLY A 545 -64.53 -27.23 21.67
CA GLY A 545 -63.57 -27.89 22.54
C GLY A 545 -62.60 -28.84 21.84
N THR A 546 -62.77 -29.08 20.53
CA THR A 546 -61.80 -29.89 19.77
C THR A 546 -60.60 -29.06 19.30
N ILE A 547 -59.48 -29.72 18.97
CA ILE A 547 -58.33 -29.06 18.38
C ILE A 547 -58.35 -29.25 16.86
N GLY A 548 -58.15 -28.15 16.14
CA GLY A 548 -58.12 -28.17 14.68
C GLY A 548 -56.85 -28.84 14.12
N LYS A 549 -57.00 -29.51 12.96
CA LYS A 549 -55.83 -30.17 12.29
C LYS A 549 -54.62 -29.25 12.10
N PRO A 550 -54.76 -27.97 11.73
CA PRO A 550 -53.60 -27.07 11.62
C PRO A 550 -52.86 -26.90 12.96
N ALA A 551 -53.61 -26.73 14.07
CA ALA A 551 -53.01 -26.53 15.40
C ALA A 551 -52.28 -27.79 15.89
N VAL A 552 -52.86 -28.99 15.61
CA VAL A 552 -52.21 -30.29 15.95
C VAL A 552 -50.96 -30.48 15.11
N ASN A 553 -51.00 -30.23 13.80
CA ASN A 553 -49.81 -30.32 12.95
C ASN A 553 -48.72 -29.34 13.36
N SER A 554 -49.09 -28.13 13.73
CA SER A 554 -48.12 -27.11 14.25
C SER A 554 -47.46 -27.61 15.54
N ARG A 555 -48.25 -28.25 16.44
CA ARG A 555 -47.65 -28.79 17.70
C ARG A 555 -46.75 -30.00 17.42
N ILE A 556 -47.11 -30.89 16.49
CA ILE A 556 -46.26 -31.99 16.06
C ILE A 556 -44.93 -31.45 15.52
N LEU A 557 -45.01 -30.47 14.62
CA LEU A 557 -43.82 -29.85 14.05
C LEU A 557 -42.95 -29.19 15.14
N GLN A 558 -43.57 -28.49 16.10
CA GLN A 558 -42.86 -27.89 17.22
C GLN A 558 -42.10 -28.96 18.04
N LEU A 559 -42.77 -30.05 18.43
CA LEU A 559 -42.19 -31.16 19.20
C LEU A 559 -41.05 -31.84 18.41
N GLN A 560 -41.20 -32.00 17.11
CA GLN A 560 -40.17 -32.52 16.23
C GLN A 560 -38.94 -31.57 16.19
N MET A 561 -39.16 -30.26 16.09
CA MET A 561 -38.09 -29.25 16.11
C MET A 561 -37.41 -29.16 17.49
N GLU A 562 -38.12 -29.38 18.59
CA GLU A 562 -37.60 -29.42 19.94
C GLU A 562 -36.81 -30.70 20.25
N PHE A 563 -36.90 -31.74 19.41
CA PHE A 563 -36.18 -33.01 19.59
C PHE A 563 -34.67 -32.81 19.38
N GLU A 564 -33.88 -33.26 20.34
CA GLU A 564 -32.41 -33.23 20.28
C GLU A 564 -31.88 -34.58 19.79
N PHE A 565 -31.21 -34.54 18.64
CA PHE A 565 -30.48 -35.71 18.12
C PHE A 565 -29.16 -35.89 18.91
N PRO A 566 -28.55 -37.07 18.91
CA PRO A 566 -27.21 -37.24 19.48
C PRO A 566 -26.22 -36.25 18.85
N GLU A 567 -25.40 -35.59 19.67
CA GLU A 567 -24.58 -34.45 19.31
C GLU A 567 -23.67 -34.68 18.10
N GLU A 568 -23.11 -35.88 17.99
CA GLU A 568 -22.21 -36.28 16.89
C GLU A 568 -22.94 -36.84 15.66
N SER A 569 -24.28 -36.97 15.70
CA SER A 569 -25.02 -37.52 14.57
C SER A 569 -25.16 -36.54 13.41
N LEU A 570 -25.25 -37.05 12.18
CA LEU A 570 -25.44 -36.23 10.97
C LEU A 570 -26.73 -35.42 11.06
N GLU A 571 -27.81 -35.97 11.64
CA GLU A 571 -29.09 -35.29 11.85
C GLU A 571 -28.91 -34.06 12.76
N ALA A 572 -28.13 -34.16 13.84
CA ALA A 572 -27.84 -33.04 14.72
C ALA A 572 -27.04 -31.95 13.99
N LYS A 573 -25.97 -32.35 13.25
CA LYS A 573 -25.16 -31.45 12.45
C LYS A 573 -26.00 -30.74 11.37
N MET A 574 -26.83 -31.46 10.63
CA MET A 574 -27.68 -30.88 9.58
C MET A 574 -28.78 -30.00 10.15
N LYS A 575 -29.36 -30.33 11.28
CA LYS A 575 -30.31 -29.48 11.98
C LYS A 575 -29.65 -28.16 12.39
N ARG A 576 -28.42 -28.22 12.90
CA ARG A 576 -27.63 -27.01 13.23
C ARG A 576 -27.35 -26.16 11.99
N VAL A 577 -26.94 -26.78 10.87
CA VAL A 577 -26.73 -26.09 9.60
C VAL A 577 -28.01 -25.42 9.11
N MET A 578 -29.15 -26.10 9.18
CA MET A 578 -30.45 -25.53 8.78
C MET A 578 -30.82 -24.29 9.61
N LEU A 579 -30.63 -24.34 10.94
CA LEU A 579 -30.89 -23.20 11.83
C LEU A 579 -29.95 -22.04 11.54
N LEU A 580 -28.65 -22.32 11.30
CA LEU A 580 -27.69 -21.29 10.90
C LEU A 580 -28.05 -20.65 9.55
N MET A 581 -28.55 -21.41 8.58
CA MET A 581 -29.01 -20.87 7.29
C MET A 581 -30.25 -19.96 7.45
N GLU A 582 -31.17 -20.31 8.35
CA GLU A 582 -32.31 -19.46 8.66
C GLU A 582 -31.86 -18.16 9.35
N GLU A 583 -30.96 -18.25 10.33
CA GLU A 583 -30.36 -17.09 11.01
C GLU A 583 -29.61 -16.19 9.99
N GLU A 584 -28.79 -16.77 9.13
CA GLU A 584 -28.07 -16.06 8.07
C GLU A 584 -29.00 -15.32 7.13
N SER A 585 -30.10 -15.97 6.71
CA SER A 585 -31.09 -15.36 5.80
C SER A 585 -31.80 -14.18 6.45
N GLU A 586 -32.18 -14.26 7.72
CA GLU A 586 -32.80 -13.17 8.46
C GLU A 586 -31.81 -12.03 8.74
N LEU A 587 -30.59 -12.36 9.17
CA LEU A 587 -29.54 -11.37 9.39
C LEU A 587 -29.22 -10.58 8.10
N LYS A 588 -29.08 -11.23 6.96
CA LYS A 588 -28.88 -10.56 5.67
C LYS A 588 -30.00 -9.58 5.32
N LYS A 589 -31.25 -9.92 5.63
CA LYS A 589 -32.37 -9.02 5.41
C LYS A 589 -32.34 -7.81 6.35
N VAL A 590 -32.06 -8.07 7.63
CA VAL A 590 -31.96 -7.02 8.66
C VAL A 590 -30.82 -6.06 8.32
N ILE A 591 -29.61 -6.58 8.06
CA ILE A 591 -28.44 -5.78 7.69
C ILE A 591 -28.73 -4.93 6.43
N LYS A 592 -29.35 -5.53 5.42
CA LYS A 592 -29.72 -4.78 4.21
C LYS A 592 -30.68 -3.63 4.49
N ALA A 593 -31.68 -3.85 5.34
CA ALA A 593 -32.61 -2.80 5.73
C ALA A 593 -31.91 -1.70 6.55
N GLN A 594 -31.10 -2.09 7.53
CA GLN A 594 -30.33 -1.16 8.35
C GLN A 594 -29.35 -0.32 7.52
N LYS A 595 -28.67 -0.91 6.52
CA LYS A 595 -27.81 -0.15 5.59
C LYS A 595 -28.57 0.92 4.81
N ILE A 596 -29.76 0.61 4.33
CA ILE A 596 -30.60 1.58 3.61
C ILE A 596 -31.08 2.71 4.55
N GLU A 597 -31.47 2.36 5.77
CA GLU A 597 -31.87 3.33 6.79
C GLU A 597 -30.70 4.23 7.20
N LEU A 598 -29.51 3.64 7.41
CA LEU A 598 -28.29 4.37 7.77
C LEU A 598 -27.88 5.32 6.64
N GLU A 599 -27.91 4.86 5.36
CA GLU A 599 -27.62 5.73 4.22
C GLU A 599 -28.57 6.95 4.17
N ALA A 600 -29.88 6.70 4.33
CA ALA A 600 -30.88 7.78 4.34
C ALA A 600 -30.67 8.77 5.51
N ALA A 601 -30.38 8.25 6.71
CA ALA A 601 -30.09 9.06 7.88
C ALA A 601 -28.79 9.88 7.68
N THR A 602 -27.75 9.29 7.10
CA THR A 602 -26.48 9.98 6.79
C THR A 602 -26.69 11.14 5.82
N ILE A 603 -27.48 10.93 4.76
CA ILE A 603 -27.85 11.99 3.80
C ILE A 603 -28.56 13.14 4.51
N GLU A 604 -29.52 12.82 5.38
CA GLU A 604 -30.26 13.83 6.14
C GLU A 604 -29.36 14.58 7.10
N THR A 605 -28.45 13.88 7.77
CA THR A 605 -27.48 14.48 8.68
C THR A 605 -26.58 15.45 7.94
N ILE A 606 -25.94 15.08 6.83
CA ILE A 606 -25.07 15.95 6.03
C ILE A 606 -25.80 17.24 5.62
N LYS A 607 -27.05 17.12 5.14
CA LYS A 607 -27.85 18.27 4.68
C LYS A 607 -28.29 19.22 5.81
N ASN A 608 -28.33 18.75 7.03
CA ASN A 608 -28.78 19.51 8.22
C ASN A 608 -27.66 19.81 9.22
N LEU A 609 -26.38 19.53 8.88
CA LEU A 609 -25.25 19.89 9.73
C LEU A 609 -25.26 21.40 10.01
N ASN A 610 -24.91 21.77 11.23
CA ASN A 610 -24.53 23.15 11.52
C ASN A 610 -23.04 23.38 11.16
N GLU A 611 -22.64 24.65 11.12
CA GLU A 611 -21.28 25.04 10.75
C GLU A 611 -20.22 24.45 11.69
N GLU A 612 -20.49 24.41 13.00
CA GLU A 612 -19.57 23.86 14.01
C GLU A 612 -19.30 22.37 13.79
N ASP A 613 -20.35 21.57 13.57
CA ASP A 613 -20.24 20.14 13.30
C ASP A 613 -19.57 19.87 11.94
N ALA A 614 -19.85 20.70 10.93
CA ALA A 614 -19.21 20.58 9.62
C ALA A 614 -17.69 20.82 9.71
N LEU A 615 -17.26 21.88 10.41
CA LEU A 615 -15.83 22.16 10.65
C LEU A 615 -15.15 21.08 11.48
N ARG A 616 -15.86 20.52 12.49
CA ARG A 616 -15.36 19.38 13.26
C ARG A 616 -15.14 18.14 12.40
N LEU A 617 -16.05 17.83 11.49
CA LEU A 617 -15.89 16.71 10.56
C LEU A 617 -14.72 16.93 9.59
N LEU A 618 -14.48 18.16 9.15
CA LEU A 618 -13.30 18.50 8.35
C LEU A 618 -12.01 18.34 9.19
N GLU A 619 -12.02 18.69 10.45
CA GLU A 619 -10.89 18.46 11.37
C GLU A 619 -10.57 16.97 11.48
N LEU A 620 -11.58 16.13 11.70
CA LEU A 620 -11.44 14.67 11.72
C LEU A 620 -10.96 14.09 10.37
N LYS A 621 -11.40 14.65 9.24
CA LYS A 621 -11.02 14.22 7.90
C LYS A 621 -9.59 14.62 7.51
N TRP A 622 -9.17 15.84 7.83
CA TRP A 622 -7.94 16.44 7.33
C TRP A 622 -6.79 16.41 8.33
N ILE A 623 -7.08 16.68 9.60
CA ILE A 623 -6.06 16.92 10.63
C ILE A 623 -5.73 15.66 11.39
N GLU A 624 -6.74 14.93 11.86
CA GLU A 624 -6.54 13.74 12.69
C GLU A 624 -5.67 12.67 12.00
N PRO A 625 -5.83 12.34 10.71
CA PRO A 625 -4.95 11.37 10.03
C PRO A 625 -3.49 11.81 9.97
N ILE A 626 -3.24 13.11 9.86
CA ILE A 626 -1.87 13.66 9.87
C ILE A 626 -1.28 13.55 11.28
N VAL A 627 -2.03 14.00 12.30
CA VAL A 627 -1.56 14.02 13.70
C VAL A 627 -1.34 12.60 14.22
N SER A 628 -2.29 11.70 14.00
CA SER A 628 -2.18 10.30 14.42
C SER A 628 -1.06 9.58 13.67
N GLY A 629 -0.96 9.76 12.35
CA GLY A 629 0.11 9.17 11.55
C GLY A 629 1.51 9.66 11.96
N LEU A 630 1.66 10.96 12.26
CA LEU A 630 2.91 11.46 12.83
C LEU A 630 3.17 10.89 14.22
N GLY A 631 2.13 10.63 15.02
CA GLY A 631 2.22 10.03 16.34
C GLY A 631 2.86 8.64 16.36
N THR A 632 2.76 7.86 15.28
CA THR A 632 3.32 6.49 15.19
C THR A 632 4.81 6.42 14.83
N LEU A 633 5.43 7.51 14.41
CA LEU A 633 6.84 7.49 13.97
C LEU A 633 7.86 7.02 15.04
N PRO A 634 7.72 7.31 16.35
CA PRO A 634 8.57 6.71 17.35
C PRO A 634 8.43 5.20 17.46
N ASP A 635 7.21 4.67 17.29
CA ASP A 635 6.94 3.23 17.35
C ASP A 635 7.62 2.50 16.18
N ASP A 636 7.66 3.11 14.99
CA ASP A 636 8.43 2.59 13.84
C ASP A 636 9.92 2.43 14.18
N VAL A 637 10.50 3.39 14.92
CA VAL A 637 11.91 3.33 15.33
C VAL A 637 12.14 2.19 16.31
N ILE A 638 11.22 1.99 17.25
CA ILE A 638 11.28 0.93 18.25
C ILE A 638 11.12 -0.43 17.60
N THR A 639 10.12 -0.59 16.76
CA THR A 639 9.87 -1.83 16.00
C THR A 639 11.07 -2.19 15.13
N ALA A 640 11.69 -1.22 14.47
CA ALA A 640 12.89 -1.45 13.68
C ALA A 640 14.07 -1.92 14.55
N LEU A 641 14.28 -1.34 15.75
CA LEU A 641 15.33 -1.79 16.67
C LEU A 641 15.04 -3.22 17.17
N VAL A 642 13.81 -3.51 17.59
CA VAL A 642 13.40 -4.85 18.06
C VAL A 642 13.69 -5.88 16.96
N SER A 643 13.26 -5.61 15.72
CA SER A 643 13.50 -6.48 14.58
C SER A 643 14.99 -6.72 14.30
N GLU A 644 15.84 -5.68 14.37
CA GLU A 644 17.28 -5.83 14.19
C GLU A 644 17.92 -6.69 15.30
N VAL A 645 17.50 -6.52 16.55
CA VAL A 645 17.99 -7.32 17.68
C VAL A 645 17.55 -8.78 17.56
N GLU A 646 16.27 -9.03 17.19
CA GLU A 646 15.74 -10.36 16.94
C GLU A 646 16.46 -11.05 15.78
N ASN A 647 16.76 -10.31 14.70
CA ASN A 647 17.53 -10.82 13.56
C ASN A 647 18.94 -11.24 14.00
N LEU A 648 19.63 -10.42 14.80
CA LEU A 648 20.94 -10.77 15.33
C LEU A 648 20.88 -11.99 16.24
N ASN A 649 19.86 -12.09 17.08
CA ASN A 649 19.66 -13.23 17.97
C ASN A 649 19.39 -14.53 17.19
N SER A 650 18.48 -14.48 16.21
CA SER A 650 18.12 -15.65 15.40
C SER A 650 19.24 -16.09 14.47
N LYS A 651 20.04 -15.16 13.96
CA LYS A 651 21.18 -15.41 13.08
C LYS A 651 22.18 -16.42 13.67
N TYR A 652 22.42 -16.37 14.97
CA TYR A 652 23.37 -17.22 15.69
C TYR A 652 22.69 -18.15 16.71
N ALA A 653 21.37 -18.31 16.67
CA ALA A 653 20.61 -19.13 17.61
C ALA A 653 20.88 -20.64 17.47
N THR A 654 21.27 -21.10 16.28
CA THR A 654 21.57 -22.51 16.00
C THR A 654 23.05 -22.63 15.64
N THR A 655 23.81 -23.32 16.49
CA THR A 655 25.23 -23.53 16.26
C THR A 655 25.49 -24.83 15.49
N TYR A 656 26.67 -24.96 14.93
CA TYR A 656 27.14 -26.22 14.34
C TYR A 656 27.14 -27.34 15.38
N SER A 657 27.54 -27.05 16.63
CA SER A 657 27.51 -27.98 17.74
C SER A 657 26.10 -28.49 18.03
N ASP A 658 25.07 -27.63 18.01
CA ASP A 658 23.68 -28.01 18.19
C ASP A 658 23.17 -28.92 17.06
N ILE A 659 23.61 -28.65 15.83
CA ILE A 659 23.27 -29.49 14.67
C ILE A 659 23.92 -30.86 14.79
N GLU A 660 25.19 -30.95 15.25
CA GLU A 660 25.85 -32.23 15.48
C GLU A 660 25.11 -33.06 16.54
N VAL A 661 24.74 -32.43 17.67
CA VAL A 661 23.98 -33.11 18.74
C VAL A 661 22.59 -33.58 18.21
N LYS A 662 21.88 -32.74 17.47
CA LYS A 662 20.60 -33.13 16.85
C LYS A 662 20.76 -34.27 15.85
N LYS A 663 21.82 -34.25 15.03
CA LYS A 663 22.14 -35.30 14.09
C LYS A 663 22.44 -36.64 14.80
N GLU A 664 23.24 -36.60 15.86
CA GLU A 664 23.53 -37.79 16.68
C GLU A 664 22.28 -38.34 17.36
N SER A 665 21.45 -37.46 17.94
CA SER A 665 20.16 -37.84 18.56
C SER A 665 19.19 -38.46 17.54
N ALA A 666 19.06 -37.85 16.34
CA ALA A 666 18.22 -38.38 15.27
C ALA A 666 18.73 -39.74 14.75
N ALA A 667 20.05 -39.90 14.61
CA ALA A 667 20.67 -41.15 14.24
C ALA A 667 20.42 -42.24 15.32
N GLY A 668 20.53 -41.88 16.59
CA GLY A 668 20.21 -42.76 17.72
C GLY A 668 18.74 -43.21 17.72
N SER A 669 17.81 -42.28 17.51
CA SER A 669 16.38 -42.59 17.41
C SER A 669 16.06 -43.50 16.22
N LEU A 670 16.68 -43.26 15.07
CA LEU A 670 16.51 -44.10 13.87
C LEU A 670 17.06 -45.53 14.12
N ILE A 671 18.21 -45.66 14.81
CA ILE A 671 18.76 -46.96 15.19
C ILE A 671 17.79 -47.72 16.11
N GLN A 672 17.19 -47.04 17.10
CA GLN A 672 16.18 -47.66 17.97
C GLN A 672 14.94 -48.13 17.18
N MET A 673 14.48 -47.38 16.21
CA MET A 673 13.40 -47.77 15.31
C MET A 673 13.79 -49.00 14.47
N ILE A 674 15.00 -49.03 13.93
CA ILE A 674 15.53 -50.16 13.15
C ILE A 674 15.66 -51.43 14.05
N ASP A 675 16.05 -51.29 15.33
CA ASP A 675 16.15 -52.38 16.27
C ASP A 675 14.79 -53.03 16.60
N GLY A 676 13.70 -52.27 16.44
CA GLY A 676 12.33 -52.76 16.59
C GLY A 676 11.77 -53.49 15.35
N LEU A 677 12.48 -53.50 14.22
CA LEU A 677 12.02 -54.16 13.00
C LEU A 677 12.31 -55.66 13.06
N SER A 678 11.38 -56.48 12.59
CA SER A 678 11.51 -57.91 12.38
C SER A 678 11.51 -58.24 10.90
N GLY A 679 12.39 -59.15 10.46
CA GLY A 679 12.53 -59.51 9.05
C GLY A 679 13.28 -60.82 8.85
N SER A 680 13.57 -61.22 7.62
CA SER A 680 14.43 -62.33 7.28
C SER A 680 15.87 -62.09 7.78
N LYS A 681 16.69 -63.16 7.85
CA LYS A 681 18.09 -63.03 8.24
C LYS A 681 18.88 -62.06 7.35
N ASP A 682 18.62 -62.12 6.06
CA ASP A 682 19.29 -61.23 5.07
C ASP A 682 18.86 -59.76 5.22
N ASP A 683 17.59 -59.50 5.57
CA ASP A 683 17.08 -58.17 5.87
C ASP A 683 17.74 -57.60 7.14
N LEU A 684 17.86 -58.41 8.20
CA LEU A 684 18.49 -57.99 9.44
C LEU A 684 20.00 -57.76 9.30
N ASP A 685 20.68 -58.59 8.49
CA ASP A 685 22.10 -58.37 8.16
C ASP A 685 22.28 -57.07 7.36
N GLY A 686 21.40 -56.76 6.38
CA GLY A 686 21.38 -55.49 5.64
C GLY A 686 21.13 -54.27 6.53
N LEU A 687 20.18 -54.37 7.49
CA LEU A 687 19.90 -53.32 8.45
C LEU A 687 21.08 -53.08 9.42
N ALA A 688 21.78 -54.16 9.80
CA ALA A 688 22.99 -54.09 10.63
C ALA A 688 24.15 -53.36 9.89
N GLU A 689 24.29 -53.64 8.59
CA GLU A 689 25.27 -52.93 7.76
C GLU A 689 24.89 -51.43 7.57
N PHE A 690 23.61 -51.13 7.35
CA PHE A 690 23.10 -49.75 7.27
C PHE A 690 23.40 -48.95 8.54
N LYS A 691 23.23 -49.52 9.74
CA LYS A 691 23.60 -48.90 11.02
C LYS A 691 25.07 -48.50 11.09
N LYS A 692 25.98 -49.32 10.53
CA LYS A 692 27.42 -48.98 10.48
C LYS A 692 27.72 -47.77 9.61
N TYR A 693 26.98 -47.59 8.50
CA TYR A 693 27.13 -46.41 7.65
C TYR A 693 26.59 -45.12 8.29
N MET A 694 25.71 -45.20 9.27
CA MET A 694 25.18 -44.05 10.00
C MET A 694 26.17 -43.46 11.03
N GLY A 695 27.34 -44.04 11.19
CA GLY A 695 28.49 -43.43 11.87
C GLY A 695 28.42 -43.35 13.39
N VAL A 696 27.54 -44.10 14.04
CA VAL A 696 27.52 -44.22 15.51
C VAL A 696 28.65 -45.14 15.93
N LYS A 697 29.70 -44.59 16.53
CA LYS A 697 30.74 -45.37 17.19
C LYS A 697 30.10 -46.24 18.29
N ASN A 698 30.14 -47.54 18.16
CA ASN A 698 29.77 -48.44 19.27
C ASN A 698 30.71 -48.16 20.46
N GLU A 699 30.15 -47.70 21.57
CA GLU A 699 30.85 -47.66 22.87
C GLU A 699 31.09 -49.07 23.42
N LYS A 700 31.60 -49.95 22.60
CA LYS A 700 32.11 -51.28 23.01
C LYS A 700 33.20 -51.73 22.04
N GLU A 701 34.35 -51.08 22.10
CA GLU A 701 35.68 -51.66 21.86
C GLU A 701 36.72 -50.89 22.67
#